data_22e4319f921898cec82cf87835cc6f8c
#
_entry.id   22e4319f921898cec82cf87835cc6f8c
#
_cell.length_a   1.000
_cell.length_b   1.000
_cell.length_c   1.000
_cell.angle_alpha   90.00
_cell.angle_beta   90.00
_cell.angle_gamma   90.00
#
_symmetry.space_group_name_H-M   'P 1'
#
loop_
_entity.id
_entity.type
_entity.pdbx_description
1 polymer ?
#
loop_
_entity_poly.entity_id
_entity_poly.type
_entity_poly.pdbx_seq_one_letter_code
_entity_poly.pdbx_strand_id
1 'polypeptide(L)'
;MKVLVVLGLVAAAAFQVVGADDVQKQKDILYLVHKIYGDIQDADLKATANSFDPVADLGIYSDGGAAAQRLVKDLNDGKLLQQKHWFSLFNTRHRHEALLLFDVLIHCNDWAGFVGNAAYFRQKMNEGEFVYAVYVAVIHSPLAEHVVLPPLYEITPHPFTNSEVIEEAYRAKQTQTPGKFKSTFTGTKKNPEQRVAYFGEDIGLNTHHVTWHMEFPFWWDDKYGHHLDRKGENFFWVHHQLTVRFDAERLSNYLDPVGELQWHKEIVEGFAPHTTYKYGGQFPTRPDNVNFEDVDGVARIRDMTIIESRIRDAIAHGYIVDSHGKHIDINNERGIDILGDIIESSLYSPNVQYYGALHNTAHIVLGRQADPHGKYDLPPGVLEHFETATRDPSFFRLHKYMDNIFKEHKDTLTPYTKADLEFAGVSIDNVAVEGELETYFEDFEYSLINAVDDAEGIQDVAISTYVPRLNHKEFTIKLDVKSDAARLATVRIFAWPHKDNNGIEYTFDEGRWNAIELDKFWVSLSSGSNAIERKSTESGVTVPDVPSIQTLFDKAAAGGAGLTEYESATGLPNRFLLPKGNEQGLEFDLVVAVTDGDADAAVADLHQNTDYNHYGAHGVYPDKKPHGYPLDRKVPDERVFEELSNFKRIQVKVFNHGVHIEHS
;
A
#
# COMPACT_ATOMS: atom_id res chain seq x y z
N MET A 1 -19.75 36.23 -44.61
CA MET A 1 -19.26 36.55 -43.28
C MET A 1 -20.03 35.68 -42.29
N LYS A 2 -19.53 34.51 -42.01
CA LYS A 2 -20.09 33.59 -41.00
C LYS A 2 -19.11 33.54 -39.85
N VAL A 3 -19.55 34.03 -38.69
CA VAL A 3 -18.79 34.00 -37.43
C VAL A 3 -18.85 32.58 -36.88
N LEU A 4 -17.71 31.92 -36.80
CA LEU A 4 -17.53 30.67 -36.04
C LEU A 4 -17.46 31.04 -34.55
N VAL A 5 -18.46 30.62 -33.80
CA VAL A 5 -18.39 30.64 -32.32
C VAL A 5 -17.76 29.33 -31.91
N VAL A 6 -16.51 29.41 -31.47
CA VAL A 6 -15.81 28.31 -30.78
C VAL A 6 -16.30 28.37 -29.33
N LEU A 7 -17.17 27.44 -28.95
CA LEU A 7 -17.52 27.17 -27.57
C LEU A 7 -16.39 26.31 -26.98
N GLY A 8 -15.45 26.96 -26.28
CA GLY A 8 -14.53 26.30 -25.41
C GLY A 8 -15.30 25.76 -24.18
N LEU A 9 -15.48 24.47 -24.10
CA LEU A 9 -15.83 23.79 -22.85
C LEU A 9 -14.65 23.91 -21.89
N VAL A 10 -14.70 24.89 -20.99
CA VAL A 10 -13.91 24.92 -19.80
C VAL A 10 -14.53 23.84 -18.89
N ALA A 11 -13.86 22.71 -18.72
CA ALA A 11 -14.16 21.79 -17.66
C ALA A 11 -13.94 22.53 -16.34
N ALA A 12 -15.03 22.99 -15.73
CA ALA A 12 -15.00 23.45 -14.36
C ALA A 12 -14.77 22.19 -13.50
N ALA A 13 -13.54 22.00 -13.02
CA ALA A 13 -13.31 21.16 -11.86
C ALA A 13 -14.26 21.68 -10.78
N ALA A 14 -15.24 20.89 -10.40
CA ALA A 14 -16.09 21.19 -9.27
C ALA A 14 -15.17 21.09 -8.03
N PHE A 15 -14.68 22.23 -7.57
CA PHE A 15 -14.08 22.31 -6.26
C PHE A 15 -15.20 21.94 -5.28
N GLN A 16 -15.17 20.72 -4.76
CA GLN A 16 -15.96 20.38 -3.59
C GLN A 16 -15.51 21.31 -2.47
N VAL A 17 -16.43 22.14 -2.01
CA VAL A 17 -16.17 23.03 -0.87
C VAL A 17 -16.25 22.15 0.35
N VAL A 18 -15.09 21.89 0.98
CA VAL A 18 -15.01 21.20 2.26
C VAL A 18 -15.87 21.96 3.27
N GLY A 19 -16.81 21.29 3.92
CA GLY A 19 -17.71 21.89 4.90
C GLY A 19 -16.95 22.33 6.16
N ALA A 20 -17.51 23.31 6.89
CA ALA A 20 -16.92 23.73 8.17
C ALA A 20 -16.80 22.57 9.18
N ASP A 21 -17.74 21.62 9.13
CA ASP A 21 -17.73 20.42 9.98
C ASP A 21 -16.57 19.49 9.59
N ASP A 22 -16.24 19.34 8.33
CA ASP A 22 -15.14 18.51 7.86
C ASP A 22 -13.77 19.10 8.24
N VAL A 23 -13.66 20.43 8.18
CA VAL A 23 -12.47 21.14 8.67
C VAL A 23 -12.25 20.89 10.17
N GLN A 24 -13.33 20.88 10.97
CA GLN A 24 -13.21 20.59 12.40
C GLN A 24 -12.82 19.13 12.63
N LYS A 25 -13.42 18.18 11.90
CA LYS A 25 -13.04 16.75 11.96
C LYS A 25 -11.57 16.55 11.63
N GLN A 26 -11.09 17.22 10.57
CA GLN A 26 -9.68 17.20 10.20
C GLN A 26 -8.77 17.66 11.34
N LYS A 27 -9.11 18.80 11.99
CA LYS A 27 -8.33 19.33 13.13
C LYS A 27 -8.35 18.37 14.32
N ASP A 28 -9.51 17.81 14.64
CA ASP A 28 -9.67 16.89 15.76
C ASP A 28 -8.74 15.66 15.58
N ILE A 29 -8.75 15.05 14.40
CA ILE A 29 -7.88 13.90 14.12
C ILE A 29 -6.40 14.28 14.18
N LEU A 30 -6.00 15.41 13.59
CA LEU A 30 -4.61 15.86 13.64
C LEU A 30 -4.13 16.06 15.10
N TYR A 31 -4.92 16.71 15.94
CA TYR A 31 -4.56 16.90 17.37
C TYR A 31 -4.59 15.60 18.17
N LEU A 32 -5.45 14.65 17.83
CA LEU A 32 -5.49 13.35 18.50
C LEU A 32 -4.25 12.50 18.24
N VAL A 33 -3.64 12.60 17.05
CA VAL A 33 -2.45 11.82 16.71
C VAL A 33 -1.13 12.58 16.83
N HIS A 34 -1.18 13.93 16.82
CA HIS A 34 0.01 14.75 17.02
C HIS A 34 0.59 14.57 18.42
N LYS A 35 1.93 14.48 18.52
CA LYS A 35 2.65 14.22 19.77
C LYS A 35 2.06 13.06 20.58
N ILE A 36 1.87 11.93 19.91
CA ILE A 36 1.19 10.76 20.45
C ILE A 36 1.79 10.25 21.76
N TYR A 37 3.07 10.49 22.01
CA TYR A 37 3.78 10.07 23.22
C TYR A 37 3.69 11.08 24.38
N GLY A 38 2.99 12.18 24.19
CA GLY A 38 2.77 13.22 25.18
C GLY A 38 1.29 13.56 25.37
N ASP A 39 1.02 14.65 26.04
CA ASP A 39 -0.34 15.15 26.26
C ASP A 39 -0.99 15.66 24.97
N ILE A 40 -2.32 15.60 24.90
CA ILE A 40 -3.09 16.27 23.85
C ILE A 40 -2.79 17.79 23.90
N GLN A 41 -2.38 18.34 22.77
CA GLN A 41 -1.95 19.74 22.69
C GLN A 41 -3.13 20.73 22.60
N ASP A 42 -4.27 20.27 22.07
CA ASP A 42 -5.50 21.07 22.03
C ASP A 42 -6.21 21.07 23.36
N ALA A 43 -6.56 22.27 23.89
CA ALA A 43 -7.14 22.43 25.22
C ALA A 43 -8.55 21.86 25.34
N ASP A 44 -9.37 21.98 24.30
CA ASP A 44 -10.75 21.50 24.29
C ASP A 44 -10.79 19.98 24.19
N LEU A 45 -9.96 19.37 23.36
CA LEU A 45 -9.81 17.91 23.30
C LEU A 45 -9.22 17.34 24.59
N LYS A 46 -8.29 18.04 25.23
CA LYS A 46 -7.75 17.63 26.53
C LYS A 46 -8.82 17.71 27.64
N ALA A 47 -9.66 18.73 27.63
CA ALA A 47 -10.80 18.84 28.55
C ALA A 47 -11.82 17.70 28.27
N THR A 48 -12.11 17.40 27.02
CA THR A 48 -12.97 16.28 26.61
C THR A 48 -12.40 14.95 27.11
N ALA A 49 -11.11 14.69 26.91
CA ALA A 49 -10.45 13.47 27.37
C ALA A 49 -10.56 13.26 28.89
N ASN A 50 -10.60 14.34 29.66
CA ASN A 50 -10.70 14.29 31.13
C ASN A 50 -12.13 14.15 31.65
N SER A 51 -13.13 14.59 30.88
CA SER A 51 -14.54 14.63 31.32
C SER A 51 -15.43 13.57 30.68
N PHE A 52 -15.03 13.02 29.52
CA PHE A 52 -15.83 12.04 28.81
C PHE A 52 -15.84 10.68 29.53
N ASP A 53 -17.02 10.07 29.63
CA ASP A 53 -17.20 8.72 30.16
C ASP A 53 -17.81 7.83 29.05
N PRO A 54 -17.05 6.88 28.49
CA PRO A 54 -17.52 6.02 27.41
C PRO A 54 -18.77 5.18 27.74
N VAL A 55 -19.08 4.98 29.00
CA VAL A 55 -20.18 4.13 29.44
C VAL A 55 -21.32 4.89 30.13
N ALA A 56 -21.25 6.22 30.18
CA ALA A 56 -22.30 7.04 30.80
C ALA A 56 -23.61 7.01 30.00
N ASP A 57 -23.52 7.02 28.66
CA ASP A 57 -24.68 6.92 27.76
C ASP A 57 -24.39 5.92 26.66
N LEU A 58 -24.97 4.74 26.76
CA LEU A 58 -24.80 3.67 25.77
C LEU A 58 -25.62 3.89 24.49
N GLY A 59 -26.51 4.87 24.47
CA GLY A 59 -27.30 5.24 23.31
C GLY A 59 -26.50 5.96 22.22
N ILE A 60 -25.27 6.39 22.50
CA ILE A 60 -24.37 6.99 21.50
C ILE A 60 -23.74 5.95 20.56
N TYR A 61 -23.97 4.65 20.81
CA TYR A 61 -23.39 3.55 20.01
C TYR A 61 -24.47 2.73 19.31
N SER A 62 -24.24 2.36 18.07
CA SER A 62 -25.12 1.52 17.29
C SER A 62 -25.16 0.05 17.74
N ASP A 63 -24.12 -0.42 18.45
CA ASP A 63 -24.03 -1.75 19.06
C ASP A 63 -24.59 -1.81 20.50
N GLY A 64 -25.17 -0.71 20.98
CA GLY A 64 -25.62 -0.59 22.37
C GLY A 64 -24.49 -0.47 23.39
N GLY A 65 -23.28 -0.11 22.95
CA GLY A 65 -22.11 0.15 23.79
C GLY A 65 -21.40 -1.12 24.30
N ALA A 66 -21.61 -2.26 23.66
CA ALA A 66 -21.00 -3.52 24.09
C ALA A 66 -19.47 -3.47 24.04
N ALA A 67 -18.91 -2.93 22.96
CA ALA A 67 -17.47 -2.74 22.82
C ALA A 67 -16.89 -1.76 23.85
N ALA A 68 -17.57 -0.62 24.07
CA ALA A 68 -17.15 0.39 25.05
C ALA A 68 -17.13 -0.18 26.48
N GLN A 69 -18.18 -0.87 26.89
CA GLN A 69 -18.24 -1.53 28.21
C GLN A 69 -17.12 -2.54 28.40
N ARG A 70 -16.82 -3.34 27.37
CA ARG A 70 -15.76 -4.34 27.42
C ARG A 70 -14.40 -3.68 27.53
N LEU A 71 -14.11 -2.67 26.71
CA LEU A 71 -12.82 -1.98 26.70
C LEU A 71 -12.57 -1.25 28.02
N VAL A 72 -13.56 -0.52 28.53
CA VAL A 72 -13.46 0.14 29.84
C VAL A 72 -13.24 -0.87 30.97
N LYS A 73 -13.92 -2.02 30.93
CA LYS A 73 -13.71 -3.08 31.91
C LYS A 73 -12.29 -3.61 31.87
N ASP A 74 -11.77 -3.96 30.69
CA ASP A 74 -10.42 -4.49 30.53
C ASP A 74 -9.34 -3.46 30.90
N LEU A 75 -9.58 -2.17 30.65
CA LEU A 75 -8.74 -1.07 31.10
C LEU A 75 -8.70 -0.99 32.65
N ASN A 76 -9.86 -1.01 33.32
CA ASN A 76 -9.97 -0.94 34.77
C ASN A 76 -9.39 -2.18 35.47
N ASP A 77 -9.49 -3.34 34.83
CA ASP A 77 -8.92 -4.60 35.30
C ASP A 77 -7.39 -4.67 35.10
N GLY A 78 -6.77 -3.66 34.46
CA GLY A 78 -5.33 -3.63 34.17
C GLY A 78 -4.87 -4.72 33.18
N LYS A 79 -5.77 -5.16 32.27
CA LYS A 79 -5.47 -6.23 31.33
C LYS A 79 -4.86 -5.77 30.02
N LEU A 80 -4.99 -4.47 29.71
CA LEU A 80 -4.52 -3.93 28.43
C LEU A 80 -3.00 -3.78 28.39
N LEU A 81 -2.47 -3.77 27.18
CA LEU A 81 -1.08 -3.43 26.90
C LEU A 81 -0.78 -2.04 27.51
N GLN A 82 0.29 -1.97 28.27
CA GLN A 82 0.66 -0.73 28.92
C GLN A 82 1.16 0.32 27.91
N GLN A 83 0.92 1.58 28.23
CA GLN A 83 1.61 2.67 27.56
C GLN A 83 3.13 2.48 27.64
N LYS A 84 3.84 3.05 26.67
CA LYS A 84 5.31 2.96 26.60
C LYS A 84 5.83 1.52 26.43
N HIS A 85 5.05 0.71 25.71
CA HIS A 85 5.44 -0.63 25.28
C HIS A 85 5.39 -0.73 23.75
N TRP A 86 6.13 -1.64 23.15
CA TRP A 86 6.02 -1.89 21.71
C TRP A 86 4.69 -2.57 21.37
N PHE A 87 4.15 -2.22 20.21
CA PHE A 87 2.93 -2.78 19.64
C PHE A 87 3.23 -3.49 18.33
N SER A 88 2.59 -4.63 18.11
CA SER A 88 2.56 -5.31 16.81
C SER A 88 1.18 -5.89 16.55
N LEU A 89 0.63 -5.62 15.37
CA LEU A 89 -0.65 -6.16 14.92
C LEU A 89 -0.61 -7.69 14.74
N PHE A 90 0.56 -8.26 14.52
CA PHE A 90 0.75 -9.71 14.42
C PHE A 90 0.67 -10.42 15.79
N ASN A 91 0.84 -9.69 16.88
CA ASN A 91 0.58 -10.22 18.22
C ASN A 91 -0.93 -10.29 18.46
N THR A 92 -1.45 -11.49 18.71
CA THR A 92 -2.89 -11.73 18.84
C THR A 92 -3.55 -10.91 19.95
N ARG A 93 -2.86 -10.74 21.10
CA ARG A 93 -3.34 -9.95 22.22
C ARG A 93 -3.40 -8.47 21.85
N HIS A 94 -2.30 -7.91 21.36
CA HIS A 94 -2.23 -6.51 20.95
C HIS A 94 -3.29 -6.19 19.88
N ARG A 95 -3.44 -7.08 18.89
CA ARG A 95 -4.48 -6.96 17.86
C ARG A 95 -5.87 -6.93 18.47
N HIS A 96 -6.18 -7.86 19.37
CA HIS A 96 -7.49 -7.92 20.01
C HIS A 96 -7.83 -6.61 20.74
N GLU A 97 -6.87 -6.04 21.47
CA GLU A 97 -7.04 -4.79 22.21
C GLU A 97 -7.23 -3.60 21.26
N ALA A 98 -6.42 -3.47 20.23
CA ALA A 98 -6.58 -2.44 19.19
C ALA A 98 -7.94 -2.54 18.48
N LEU A 99 -8.41 -3.77 18.18
CA LEU A 99 -9.72 -3.99 17.57
C LEU A 99 -10.89 -3.66 18.48
N LEU A 100 -10.75 -3.80 19.80
CA LEU A 100 -11.78 -3.33 20.74
C LEU A 100 -11.95 -1.80 20.68
N LEU A 101 -10.87 -1.03 20.55
CA LEU A 101 -10.97 0.40 20.34
C LEU A 101 -11.57 0.74 18.98
N PHE A 102 -11.16 0.02 17.93
CA PHE A 102 -11.79 0.15 16.61
C PHE A 102 -13.30 -0.10 16.69
N ASP A 103 -13.73 -1.19 17.36
CA ASP A 103 -15.14 -1.52 17.56
C ASP A 103 -15.89 -0.39 18.26
N VAL A 104 -15.29 0.25 19.26
CA VAL A 104 -15.90 1.42 19.93
C VAL A 104 -16.11 2.57 18.95
N LEU A 105 -15.08 2.91 18.18
CA LEU A 105 -15.10 4.06 17.27
C LEU A 105 -16.04 3.86 16.08
N ILE A 106 -16.04 2.69 15.47
CA ILE A 106 -16.88 2.41 14.29
C ILE A 106 -18.36 2.37 14.61
N HIS A 107 -18.73 2.07 15.86
CA HIS A 107 -20.12 2.02 16.31
C HIS A 107 -20.63 3.35 16.89
N CYS A 108 -19.83 4.42 16.91
CA CYS A 108 -20.31 5.74 17.29
C CYS A 108 -21.37 6.25 16.31
N ASN A 109 -22.47 6.79 16.81
CA ASN A 109 -23.57 7.30 15.99
C ASN A 109 -23.30 8.70 15.43
N ASP A 110 -22.39 9.45 16.05
CA ASP A 110 -22.03 10.80 15.63
C ASP A 110 -20.56 11.14 15.92
N TRP A 111 -20.10 12.26 15.37
CA TRP A 111 -18.72 12.70 15.53
C TRP A 111 -18.36 13.06 16.97
N ALA A 112 -19.29 13.60 17.75
CA ALA A 112 -19.03 13.93 19.16
C ALA A 112 -18.73 12.69 19.99
N GLY A 113 -19.47 11.60 19.77
CA GLY A 113 -19.18 10.30 20.35
C GLY A 113 -17.85 9.72 19.91
N PHE A 114 -17.53 9.83 18.62
CA PHE A 114 -16.25 9.37 18.06
C PHE A 114 -15.07 10.10 18.71
N VAL A 115 -15.08 11.44 18.73
CA VAL A 115 -14.01 12.27 19.31
C VAL A 115 -13.91 12.09 20.81
N GLY A 116 -15.05 12.01 21.51
CA GLY A 116 -15.09 11.78 22.95
C GLY A 116 -14.38 10.49 23.35
N ASN A 117 -14.71 9.38 22.67
CA ASN A 117 -14.05 8.10 22.88
C ASN A 117 -12.55 8.15 22.50
N ALA A 118 -12.23 8.69 21.34
CA ALA A 118 -10.84 8.79 20.89
C ALA A 118 -9.99 9.61 21.87
N ALA A 119 -10.47 10.76 22.34
CA ALA A 119 -9.77 11.58 23.31
C ALA A 119 -9.60 10.87 24.67
N TYR A 120 -10.64 10.19 25.16
CA TYR A 120 -10.59 9.41 26.38
C TYR A 120 -9.54 8.30 26.35
N PHE A 121 -9.57 7.45 25.30
CA PHE A 121 -8.68 6.30 25.21
C PHE A 121 -7.25 6.67 24.82
N ARG A 122 -7.04 7.80 24.10
CA ARG A 122 -5.71 8.29 23.78
C ARG A 122 -4.82 8.49 25.02
N GLN A 123 -5.39 8.92 26.13
CA GLN A 123 -4.63 9.14 27.36
C GLN A 123 -4.37 7.86 28.17
N LYS A 124 -5.01 6.74 27.82
CA LYS A 124 -5.06 5.55 28.68
C LYS A 124 -4.54 4.28 28.00
N MET A 125 -4.64 4.19 26.69
CA MET A 125 -4.21 3.01 25.94
C MET A 125 -2.77 3.15 25.45
N ASN A 126 -2.20 2.02 25.03
CA ASN A 126 -0.92 1.99 24.35
C ASN A 126 -0.98 2.84 23.08
N GLU A 127 0.07 3.61 22.83
CA GLU A 127 0.13 4.60 21.77
C GLU A 127 0.03 3.95 20.37
N GLY A 128 0.68 2.80 20.17
CA GLY A 128 0.63 2.06 18.89
C GLY A 128 -0.76 1.49 18.60
N GLU A 129 -1.41 0.91 19.62
CA GLU A 129 -2.79 0.42 19.51
C GLU A 129 -3.75 1.55 19.18
N PHE A 130 -3.60 2.68 19.84
CA PHE A 130 -4.44 3.86 19.62
C PHE A 130 -4.30 4.39 18.20
N VAL A 131 -3.08 4.62 17.72
CA VAL A 131 -2.82 5.12 16.35
C VAL A 131 -3.40 4.18 15.31
N TYR A 132 -3.16 2.87 15.46
CA TYR A 132 -3.71 1.89 14.54
C TYR A 132 -5.24 1.91 14.50
N ALA A 133 -5.89 1.85 15.66
CA ALA A 133 -7.35 1.82 15.74
C ALA A 133 -8.00 3.10 15.20
N VAL A 134 -7.43 4.27 15.47
CA VAL A 134 -7.94 5.55 14.95
C VAL A 134 -7.75 5.64 13.43
N TYR A 135 -6.60 5.24 12.90
CA TYR A 135 -6.36 5.25 11.46
C TYR A 135 -7.36 4.37 10.72
N VAL A 136 -7.55 3.14 11.17
CA VAL A 136 -8.52 2.22 10.55
C VAL A 136 -9.95 2.73 10.73
N ALA A 137 -10.29 3.30 11.90
CA ALA A 137 -11.62 3.88 12.12
C ALA A 137 -11.90 5.08 11.20
N VAL A 138 -10.90 5.95 10.96
CA VAL A 138 -11.03 7.07 10.02
C VAL A 138 -11.22 6.58 8.59
N ILE A 139 -10.49 5.54 8.17
CA ILE A 139 -10.61 4.96 6.82
C ILE A 139 -12.01 4.36 6.59
N HIS A 140 -12.60 3.72 7.62
CA HIS A 140 -13.82 2.92 7.46
C HIS A 140 -15.10 3.57 7.99
N SER A 141 -15.03 4.62 8.79
CA SER A 141 -16.21 5.28 9.34
C SER A 141 -16.78 6.35 8.40
N PRO A 142 -18.07 6.27 8.04
CA PRO A 142 -18.72 7.35 7.30
C PRO A 142 -18.68 8.71 8.02
N LEU A 143 -18.50 8.70 9.34
CA LEU A 143 -18.38 9.94 10.13
C LEU A 143 -17.09 10.72 9.81
N ALA A 144 -16.06 10.03 9.34
CA ALA A 144 -14.74 10.58 9.03
C ALA A 144 -14.51 10.77 7.51
N GLU A 145 -15.54 10.68 6.71
CA GLU A 145 -15.47 11.00 5.28
C GLU A 145 -14.79 12.35 5.08
N HIS A 146 -13.90 12.47 4.10
CA HIS A 146 -13.07 13.65 3.81
C HIS A 146 -11.96 14.00 4.81
N VAL A 147 -11.72 13.19 5.84
CA VAL A 147 -10.57 13.37 6.74
C VAL A 147 -9.32 12.74 6.11
N VAL A 148 -8.27 13.54 5.95
CA VAL A 148 -6.96 13.11 5.45
C VAL A 148 -6.07 12.73 6.62
N LEU A 149 -5.56 11.50 6.61
CA LEU A 149 -4.64 11.01 7.63
C LEU A 149 -3.22 11.53 7.39
N PRO A 150 -2.51 12.01 8.42
CA PRO A 150 -1.11 12.39 8.28
C PRO A 150 -0.21 11.16 8.06
N PRO A 151 1.00 11.35 7.47
CA PRO A 151 1.89 10.23 7.22
C PRO A 151 2.43 9.64 8.53
N LEU A 152 2.40 8.30 8.64
CA LEU A 152 2.82 7.59 9.86
C LEU A 152 4.27 7.87 10.25
N TYR A 153 5.16 8.13 9.29
CA TYR A 153 6.56 8.45 9.58
C TYR A 153 6.74 9.81 10.29
N GLU A 154 5.73 10.67 10.32
CA GLU A 154 5.72 11.89 11.15
C GLU A 154 4.98 11.71 12.47
N ILE A 155 4.14 10.68 12.61
CA ILE A 155 3.42 10.37 13.85
C ILE A 155 4.26 9.49 14.77
N THR A 156 4.84 8.42 14.21
CA THR A 156 5.69 7.46 14.91
C THR A 156 7.04 7.31 14.17
N PRO A 157 7.94 8.30 14.23
CA PRO A 157 9.12 8.36 13.37
C PRO A 157 10.16 7.26 13.61
N HIS A 158 10.23 6.69 14.81
CA HIS A 158 11.30 5.76 15.22
C HIS A 158 11.49 4.57 14.29
N PRO A 159 10.44 3.84 13.86
CA PRO A 159 10.61 2.69 12.96
C PRO A 159 11.10 3.05 11.56
N PHE A 160 10.97 4.33 11.19
CA PHE A 160 11.28 4.83 9.84
C PHE A 160 12.60 5.59 9.74
N THR A 161 13.22 5.92 10.89
CA THR A 161 14.36 6.84 10.96
C THR A 161 15.53 6.17 11.64
N ASN A 162 16.75 6.37 11.11
CA ASN A 162 17.96 5.83 11.72
C ASN A 162 18.09 6.22 13.19
N SER A 163 18.57 5.30 14.01
CA SER A 163 18.79 5.52 15.45
C SER A 163 19.67 6.72 15.73
N GLU A 164 20.73 6.90 14.95
CA GLU A 164 21.66 8.04 15.08
C GLU A 164 20.97 9.38 14.81
N VAL A 165 20.05 9.41 13.84
CA VAL A 165 19.26 10.62 13.54
C VAL A 165 18.27 10.92 14.66
N ILE A 166 17.67 9.90 15.26
CA ILE A 166 16.82 10.06 16.45
C ILE A 166 17.63 10.63 17.64
N GLU A 167 18.85 10.15 17.86
CA GLU A 167 19.74 10.68 18.89
C GLU A 167 20.08 12.15 18.64
N GLU A 168 20.37 12.53 17.40
CA GLU A 168 20.59 13.93 17.04
C GLU A 168 19.34 14.79 17.25
N ALA A 169 18.14 14.25 16.98
CA ALA A 169 16.89 14.93 17.25
C ALA A 169 16.71 15.24 18.75
N TYR A 170 16.99 14.26 19.62
CA TYR A 170 16.97 14.48 21.07
C TYR A 170 18.00 15.53 21.52
N ARG A 171 19.20 15.50 20.95
CA ARG A 171 20.26 16.49 21.25
C ARG A 171 19.80 17.88 20.83
N ALA A 172 19.22 18.04 19.63
CA ALA A 172 18.69 19.30 19.15
C ALA A 172 17.61 19.87 20.08
N LYS A 173 16.69 19.02 20.54
CA LYS A 173 15.63 19.38 21.52
C LYS A 173 16.25 19.86 22.84
N GLN A 174 17.17 19.11 23.41
CA GLN A 174 17.83 19.43 24.69
C GLN A 174 18.64 20.72 24.63
N THR A 175 19.35 20.95 23.54
CA THR A 175 20.17 22.15 23.35
C THR A 175 19.37 23.34 22.81
N GLN A 176 18.07 23.17 22.55
CA GLN A 176 17.20 24.18 21.95
C GLN A 176 17.75 24.73 20.62
N THR A 177 18.43 23.89 19.85
CA THR A 177 19.04 24.24 18.57
C THR A 177 18.30 23.52 17.45
N PRO A 178 17.65 24.25 16.51
CA PRO A 178 17.04 23.63 15.34
C PRO A 178 18.06 22.81 14.54
N GLY A 179 17.61 21.69 13.95
CA GLY A 179 18.48 20.82 13.17
C GLY A 179 17.77 20.11 12.04
N LYS A 180 18.50 19.92 10.94
CA LYS A 180 18.10 19.11 9.80
C LYS A 180 19.16 18.03 9.60
N PHE A 181 18.80 16.77 9.75
CA PHE A 181 19.74 15.65 9.79
C PHE A 181 19.54 14.75 8.58
N LYS A 182 20.65 14.22 8.03
CA LYS A 182 20.59 13.30 6.90
C LYS A 182 20.36 11.86 7.36
N SER A 183 19.27 11.24 6.90
CA SER A 183 19.07 9.81 6.99
C SER A 183 19.80 9.07 5.89
N THR A 184 20.26 7.86 6.19
CA THR A 184 20.95 6.98 5.24
C THR A 184 20.23 5.64 5.15
N PHE A 185 20.35 4.97 4.00
CA PHE A 185 19.89 3.60 3.86
C PHE A 185 20.84 2.63 4.58
N THR A 186 20.30 1.46 4.95
CA THR A 186 21.05 0.41 5.64
C THR A 186 22.06 -0.30 4.73
N GLY A 187 22.94 -1.10 5.34
CA GLY A 187 23.93 -1.90 4.64
C GLY A 187 25.19 -1.13 4.29
N THR A 188 26.03 -1.74 3.48
CA THR A 188 27.32 -1.19 3.04
C THR A 188 27.52 -1.44 1.55
N LYS A 189 28.43 -0.73 0.92
CA LYS A 189 28.78 -0.93 -0.50
C LYS A 189 29.21 -2.35 -0.87
N LYS A 190 29.55 -3.18 0.12
CA LYS A 190 29.89 -4.60 -0.07
C LYS A 190 28.67 -5.50 -0.15
N ASN A 191 27.52 -5.05 0.35
CA ASN A 191 26.25 -5.78 0.25
C ASN A 191 25.52 -5.38 -1.03
N PRO A 192 25.35 -6.30 -1.99
CA PRO A 192 24.64 -5.99 -3.25
C PRO A 192 23.21 -5.48 -3.03
N GLU A 193 22.52 -5.94 -2.00
CA GLU A 193 21.15 -5.50 -1.69
C GLU A 193 21.06 -4.00 -1.36
N GLN A 194 22.14 -3.38 -0.91
CA GLN A 194 22.18 -1.92 -0.72
C GLN A 194 21.84 -1.13 -1.98
N ARG A 195 22.11 -1.69 -3.16
CA ARG A 195 21.82 -1.02 -4.43
C ARG A 195 20.33 -0.76 -4.64
N VAL A 196 19.45 -1.54 -3.98
CA VAL A 196 17.99 -1.40 -4.06
C VAL A 196 17.36 -0.98 -2.73
N ALA A 197 18.15 -0.63 -1.73
CA ALA A 197 17.66 -0.16 -0.44
C ALA A 197 16.78 1.09 -0.57
N TYR A 198 17.06 1.97 -1.54
CA TYR A 198 16.24 3.15 -1.83
C TYR A 198 14.78 2.80 -2.18
N PHE A 199 14.51 1.59 -2.65
CA PHE A 199 13.16 1.11 -2.93
C PHE A 199 12.53 0.47 -1.69
N GLY A 200 13.14 -0.59 -1.14
CA GLY A 200 12.59 -1.31 0.01
C GLY A 200 12.49 -0.48 1.28
N GLU A 201 13.44 0.42 1.51
CA GLU A 201 13.47 1.30 2.69
C GLU A 201 12.82 2.68 2.44
N ASP A 202 12.22 2.89 1.29
CA ASP A 202 11.48 4.13 1.01
C ASP A 202 10.30 4.27 1.97
N ILE A 203 10.23 5.41 2.67
CA ILE A 203 9.19 5.64 3.68
C ILE A 203 7.78 5.75 3.08
N GLY A 204 7.66 6.27 1.87
CA GLY A 204 6.38 6.34 1.15
C GLY A 204 5.91 4.97 0.71
N LEU A 205 6.82 4.08 0.26
CA LEU A 205 6.49 2.70 -0.07
C LEU A 205 6.03 1.92 1.17
N ASN A 206 6.73 2.07 2.28
CA ASN A 206 6.35 1.46 3.56
C ASN A 206 4.99 1.99 4.04
N THR A 207 4.74 3.27 3.90
CA THR A 207 3.43 3.88 4.23
C THR A 207 2.32 3.34 3.32
N HIS A 208 2.56 3.25 2.01
CA HIS A 208 1.62 2.62 1.07
C HIS A 208 1.26 1.20 1.50
N HIS A 209 2.23 0.38 1.85
CA HIS A 209 2.00 -1.01 2.26
C HIS A 209 1.14 -1.10 3.52
N VAL A 210 1.45 -0.33 4.58
CA VAL A 210 0.66 -0.37 5.81
C VAL A 210 -0.74 0.20 5.64
N THR A 211 -0.92 1.28 4.87
CA THR A 211 -2.24 1.88 4.64
C THR A 211 -3.12 0.96 3.79
N TRP A 212 -2.55 0.21 2.85
CA TRP A 212 -3.29 -0.82 2.16
C TRP A 212 -3.83 -1.89 3.13
N HIS A 213 -3.00 -2.37 4.07
CA HIS A 213 -3.44 -3.33 5.11
C HIS A 213 -4.39 -2.73 6.16
N MET A 214 -4.51 -1.39 6.23
CA MET A 214 -5.53 -0.72 7.02
C MET A 214 -6.86 -0.56 6.26
N GLU A 215 -6.80 -0.34 4.95
CA GLU A 215 -7.99 -0.24 4.10
C GLU A 215 -8.59 -1.61 3.78
N PHE A 216 -7.77 -2.64 3.62
CA PHE A 216 -8.15 -4.03 3.39
C PHE A 216 -7.63 -4.95 4.51
N PRO A 217 -8.07 -4.77 5.76
CA PRO A 217 -7.51 -5.52 6.89
C PRO A 217 -7.84 -7.01 6.78
N PHE A 218 -6.88 -7.87 7.10
CA PHE A 218 -7.10 -9.33 7.08
C PHE A 218 -8.13 -9.79 8.13
N TRP A 219 -8.34 -9.02 9.17
CA TRP A 219 -9.31 -9.27 10.24
C TRP A 219 -10.69 -8.66 9.97
N TRP A 220 -10.92 -8.05 8.81
CA TRP A 220 -12.19 -7.41 8.47
C TRP A 220 -13.34 -8.41 8.45
N ASP A 221 -14.48 -8.02 9.04
CA ASP A 221 -15.72 -8.78 9.10
C ASP A 221 -16.86 -7.90 8.56
N ASP A 222 -17.68 -8.44 7.67
CA ASP A 222 -18.82 -7.72 7.07
C ASP A 222 -19.85 -7.23 8.09
N LYS A 223 -19.78 -7.71 9.35
CA LYS A 223 -20.56 -7.15 10.46
C LYS A 223 -20.36 -5.65 10.68
N TYR A 224 -19.26 -5.09 10.19
CA TYR A 224 -18.96 -3.65 10.26
C TYR A 224 -19.72 -2.82 9.20
N GLY A 225 -20.59 -3.45 8.42
CA GLY A 225 -21.59 -2.78 7.58
C GLY A 225 -21.31 -2.78 6.09
N HIS A 226 -20.13 -3.24 5.64
CA HIS A 226 -19.81 -3.36 4.22
C HIS A 226 -18.86 -4.52 3.95
N HIS A 227 -18.93 -5.02 2.72
CA HIS A 227 -18.01 -6.03 2.18
C HIS A 227 -16.82 -5.36 1.49
N LEU A 228 -15.63 -5.87 1.71
CA LEU A 228 -14.42 -5.43 1.00
C LEU A 228 -14.36 -6.12 -0.36
N ASP A 229 -14.72 -5.40 -1.41
CA ASP A 229 -14.82 -5.95 -2.76
C ASP A 229 -13.48 -6.47 -3.27
N ARG A 230 -13.47 -7.71 -3.77
CA ARG A 230 -12.30 -8.36 -4.39
C ARG A 230 -11.02 -8.30 -3.53
N LYS A 231 -11.19 -8.41 -2.21
CA LYS A 231 -10.10 -8.26 -1.25
C LYS A 231 -8.93 -9.21 -1.51
N GLY A 232 -9.19 -10.47 -1.77
CA GLY A 232 -8.15 -11.47 -2.03
C GLY A 232 -7.42 -11.21 -3.34
N GLU A 233 -8.14 -10.81 -4.39
CA GLU A 233 -7.53 -10.43 -5.66
C GLU A 233 -6.71 -9.15 -5.55
N ASN A 234 -7.18 -8.16 -4.77
CA ASN A 234 -6.43 -6.94 -4.47
C ASN A 234 -5.16 -7.24 -3.67
N PHE A 235 -5.22 -8.18 -2.72
CA PHE A 235 -4.02 -8.65 -2.00
C PHE A 235 -2.98 -9.20 -2.97
N PHE A 236 -3.39 -10.11 -3.86
CA PHE A 236 -2.52 -10.61 -4.91
C PHE A 236 -1.92 -9.47 -5.74
N TRP A 237 -2.77 -8.58 -6.26
CA TRP A 237 -2.33 -7.59 -7.24
C TRP A 237 -1.35 -6.56 -6.67
N VAL A 238 -1.63 -6.03 -5.50
CA VAL A 238 -0.74 -5.05 -4.85
C VAL A 238 0.64 -5.66 -4.61
N HIS A 239 0.71 -6.88 -4.09
CA HIS A 239 1.99 -7.53 -3.79
C HIS A 239 2.70 -8.03 -5.05
N HIS A 240 1.95 -8.46 -6.08
CA HIS A 240 2.49 -8.74 -7.40
C HIS A 240 3.17 -7.50 -7.99
N GLN A 241 2.50 -6.35 -7.99
CA GLN A 241 3.07 -5.10 -8.50
C GLN A 241 4.29 -4.63 -7.72
N LEU A 242 4.32 -4.80 -6.39
CA LEU A 242 5.54 -4.54 -5.60
C LEU A 242 6.69 -5.45 -5.99
N THR A 243 6.42 -6.72 -6.23
CA THR A 243 7.43 -7.73 -6.58
C THR A 243 8.01 -7.48 -7.97
N VAL A 244 7.17 -7.23 -9.00
CA VAL A 244 7.66 -6.96 -10.35
C VAL A 244 8.39 -5.63 -10.46
N ARG A 245 7.98 -4.63 -9.71
CA ARG A 245 8.70 -3.35 -9.60
C ARG A 245 10.06 -3.53 -8.91
N PHE A 246 10.11 -4.33 -7.85
CA PHE A 246 11.38 -4.65 -7.19
C PHE A 246 12.35 -5.38 -8.14
N ASP A 247 11.88 -6.32 -8.94
CA ASP A 247 12.70 -6.98 -9.96
C ASP A 247 13.19 -6.01 -11.03
N ALA A 248 12.37 -5.04 -11.44
CA ALA A 248 12.79 -3.99 -12.37
C ALA A 248 13.85 -3.04 -11.74
N GLU A 249 13.73 -2.75 -10.43
CA GLU A 249 14.76 -2.01 -9.70
C GLU A 249 16.06 -2.81 -9.57
N ARG A 250 15.98 -4.10 -9.31
CA ARG A 250 17.14 -5.00 -9.31
C ARG A 250 17.84 -4.98 -10.65
N LEU A 251 17.10 -5.13 -11.74
CA LEU A 251 17.64 -5.06 -13.10
C LEU A 251 18.27 -3.69 -13.41
N SER A 252 17.65 -2.60 -12.97
CA SER A 252 18.19 -1.24 -13.07
C SER A 252 19.57 -1.09 -12.39
N ASN A 253 19.84 -1.93 -11.40
CA ASN A 253 21.06 -1.91 -10.59
C ASN A 253 21.97 -3.12 -10.86
N TYR A 254 21.79 -3.81 -11.99
CA TYR A 254 22.60 -4.94 -12.43
C TYR A 254 22.60 -6.12 -11.43
N LEU A 255 21.44 -6.37 -10.81
CA LEU A 255 21.21 -7.50 -9.92
C LEU A 255 20.31 -8.54 -10.60
N ASP A 256 20.49 -9.80 -10.18
CA ASP A 256 19.60 -10.87 -10.59
C ASP A 256 18.18 -10.66 -10.04
N PRO A 257 17.14 -11.22 -10.70
CA PRO A 257 15.79 -11.23 -10.13
C PRO A 257 15.77 -11.84 -8.74
N VAL A 258 14.84 -11.37 -7.88
CA VAL A 258 14.69 -11.90 -6.53
C VAL A 258 14.33 -13.40 -6.58
N GLY A 259 15.05 -14.20 -5.82
CA GLY A 259 14.73 -15.62 -5.63
C GLY A 259 13.56 -15.80 -4.67
N GLU A 260 12.72 -16.81 -4.92
CA GLU A 260 11.62 -17.15 -4.00
C GLU A 260 12.15 -17.69 -2.66
N LEU A 261 11.42 -17.42 -1.58
CA LEU A 261 11.65 -18.04 -0.28
C LEU A 261 11.41 -19.56 -0.38
N GLN A 262 12.28 -20.32 0.30
CA GLN A 262 12.15 -21.78 0.39
C GLN A 262 12.35 -22.22 1.85
N TRP A 263 11.36 -22.86 2.45
CA TRP A 263 11.34 -23.21 3.87
C TRP A 263 12.50 -24.13 4.33
N HIS A 264 13.09 -24.86 3.39
CA HIS A 264 14.19 -25.81 3.66
C HIS A 264 15.58 -25.28 3.27
N LYS A 265 15.65 -24.01 2.87
CA LYS A 265 16.90 -23.32 2.56
C LYS A 265 17.12 -22.15 3.49
N GLU A 266 18.35 -21.67 3.53
CA GLU A 266 18.73 -20.47 4.27
C GLU A 266 18.11 -19.20 3.66
N ILE A 267 17.87 -18.21 4.52
CA ILE A 267 17.56 -16.85 4.13
C ILE A 267 18.88 -16.18 3.78
N VAL A 268 19.13 -15.96 2.48
CA VAL A 268 20.45 -15.53 2.00
C VAL A 268 20.79 -14.15 2.52
N GLU A 269 19.87 -13.19 2.35
CA GLU A 269 20.09 -11.82 2.77
C GLU A 269 19.69 -11.62 4.24
N GLY A 270 20.66 -11.20 5.04
CA GLY A 270 20.41 -10.64 6.34
C GLY A 270 19.93 -9.20 6.27
N PHE A 271 19.47 -8.66 7.40
CA PHE A 271 19.04 -7.28 7.49
C PHE A 271 19.32 -6.71 8.88
N ALA A 272 19.98 -5.56 8.93
CA ALA A 272 20.21 -4.79 10.14
C ALA A 272 19.48 -3.45 10.02
N PRO A 273 18.34 -3.28 10.68
CA PRO A 273 17.44 -2.13 10.45
C PRO A 273 18.03 -0.77 10.85
N HIS A 274 18.91 -0.73 11.84
CA HIS A 274 19.42 0.52 12.44
C HIS A 274 18.32 1.48 12.89
N THR A 275 17.20 0.93 13.33
CA THR A 275 16.05 1.66 13.87
C THR A 275 15.66 1.11 15.24
N THR A 276 14.92 1.89 16.00
CA THR A 276 14.47 1.52 17.34
C THR A 276 12.96 1.60 17.45
N TYR A 277 12.40 0.84 18.36
CA TYR A 277 11.11 1.17 18.93
C TYR A 277 11.24 2.45 19.76
N LYS A 278 10.20 3.22 19.89
CA LYS A 278 10.19 4.35 20.84
C LYS A 278 10.47 3.86 22.26
N TYR A 279 9.83 2.77 22.62
CA TYR A 279 10.02 2.06 23.89
C TYR A 279 10.17 0.57 23.59
N GLY A 280 11.28 -0.05 23.94
CA GLY A 280 11.49 -1.49 23.73
C GLY A 280 12.79 -1.87 23.04
N GLY A 281 13.67 -0.90 22.84
CA GLY A 281 15.00 -1.16 22.32
C GLY A 281 15.10 -1.15 20.79
N GLN A 282 16.16 -1.68 20.27
CA GLN A 282 16.43 -1.73 18.83
C GLN A 282 15.65 -2.87 18.15
N PHE A 283 15.28 -2.66 16.89
CA PHE A 283 14.84 -3.76 16.05
C PHE A 283 15.95 -4.79 15.89
N PRO A 284 15.64 -6.09 16.04
CA PRO A 284 16.66 -7.13 15.95
C PRO A 284 17.26 -7.23 14.54
N THR A 285 18.53 -7.60 14.51
CA THR A 285 19.27 -7.87 13.28
C THR A 285 19.20 -9.34 12.94
N ARG A 286 18.87 -9.68 11.69
CA ARG A 286 19.01 -11.03 11.16
C ARG A 286 20.32 -11.12 10.37
N PRO A 287 21.25 -12.04 10.72
CA PRO A 287 22.46 -12.28 9.92
C PRO A 287 22.16 -12.84 8.51
N ASP A 288 23.15 -12.78 7.61
CA ASP A 288 23.09 -13.50 6.34
C ASP A 288 23.09 -15.01 6.55
N ASN A 289 22.46 -15.73 5.63
CA ASN A 289 22.46 -17.20 5.54
C ASN A 289 21.89 -17.89 6.79
N VAL A 290 20.86 -17.33 7.40
CA VAL A 290 20.16 -17.93 8.52
C VAL A 290 19.23 -19.04 8.04
N ASN A 291 19.37 -20.24 8.59
CA ASN A 291 18.40 -21.30 8.37
C ASN A 291 17.11 -21.03 9.14
N PHE A 292 15.98 -21.42 8.56
CA PHE A 292 14.71 -21.34 9.27
C PHE A 292 14.70 -22.27 10.48
N GLU A 293 14.27 -21.73 11.61
CA GLU A 293 13.98 -22.47 12.82
C GLU A 293 12.49 -22.34 13.18
N ASP A 294 11.95 -23.38 13.84
CA ASP A 294 10.61 -23.32 14.41
C ASP A 294 10.52 -22.16 15.40
N VAL A 295 9.42 -21.44 15.40
CA VAL A 295 9.19 -20.31 16.31
C VAL A 295 8.26 -20.76 17.43
N ASP A 296 8.75 -20.75 18.66
CA ASP A 296 8.01 -21.22 19.82
C ASP A 296 6.70 -20.46 20.01
N GLY A 297 5.61 -21.23 20.16
CA GLY A 297 4.27 -20.68 20.32
C GLY A 297 3.62 -20.09 19.05
N VAL A 298 4.31 -20.14 17.90
CA VAL A 298 3.83 -19.58 16.65
C VAL A 298 3.64 -20.65 15.58
N ALA A 299 4.72 -21.24 15.06
CA ALA A 299 4.65 -22.20 13.99
C ALA A 299 5.92 -23.08 13.91
N ARG A 300 5.73 -24.31 13.45
CA ARG A 300 6.82 -25.17 12.99
C ARG A 300 6.98 -24.99 11.49
N ILE A 301 8.21 -25.00 11.00
CA ILE A 301 8.53 -24.88 9.57
C ILE A 301 7.86 -26.00 8.76
N ARG A 302 7.79 -27.20 9.33
CA ARG A 302 7.05 -28.31 8.72
C ARG A 302 5.59 -27.97 8.44
N ASP A 303 4.93 -27.22 9.33
CA ASP A 303 3.52 -26.86 9.17
C ASP A 303 3.33 -25.90 7.99
N MET A 304 4.31 -25.01 7.77
CA MET A 304 4.32 -24.11 6.62
C MET A 304 4.39 -24.88 5.29
N THR A 305 5.22 -25.92 5.21
CA THR A 305 5.31 -26.76 4.01
C THR A 305 4.04 -27.58 3.76
N ILE A 306 3.35 -27.99 4.81
CA ILE A 306 2.07 -28.69 4.69
C ILE A 306 0.99 -27.76 4.14
N ILE A 307 0.92 -26.53 4.65
CA ILE A 307 -0.03 -25.51 4.17
C ILE A 307 0.21 -25.22 2.69
N GLU A 308 1.47 -24.98 2.31
CA GLU A 308 1.86 -24.79 0.91
C GLU A 308 1.39 -25.93 0.02
N SER A 309 1.66 -27.18 0.42
CA SER A 309 1.25 -28.35 -0.35
C SER A 309 -0.27 -28.42 -0.54
N ARG A 310 -1.07 -28.12 0.50
CA ARG A 310 -2.53 -28.11 0.41
C ARG A 310 -3.04 -27.05 -0.57
N ILE A 311 -2.44 -25.86 -0.58
CA ILE A 311 -2.80 -24.79 -1.51
C ILE A 311 -2.45 -25.19 -2.94
N ARG A 312 -1.23 -25.72 -3.18
CA ARG A 312 -0.81 -26.20 -4.51
C ARG A 312 -1.67 -27.37 -5.01
N ASP A 313 -2.05 -28.30 -4.12
CA ASP A 313 -2.96 -29.38 -4.47
C ASP A 313 -4.35 -28.86 -4.88
N ALA A 314 -4.87 -27.84 -4.19
CA ALA A 314 -6.12 -27.18 -4.58
C ALA A 314 -6.03 -26.55 -5.97
N ILE A 315 -4.95 -25.86 -6.28
CA ILE A 315 -4.70 -25.28 -7.60
C ILE A 315 -4.64 -26.38 -8.66
N ALA A 316 -3.91 -27.46 -8.41
CA ALA A 316 -3.77 -28.58 -9.35
C ALA A 316 -5.11 -29.31 -9.62
N HIS A 317 -5.98 -29.41 -8.63
CA HIS A 317 -7.30 -30.02 -8.76
C HIS A 317 -8.38 -29.04 -9.26
N GLY A 318 -8.13 -27.73 -9.24
CA GLY A 318 -9.05 -26.70 -9.71
C GLY A 318 -10.18 -26.37 -8.71
N TYR A 319 -10.11 -26.82 -7.47
CA TYR A 319 -11.09 -26.50 -6.44
C TYR A 319 -10.47 -26.46 -5.03
N ILE A 320 -11.10 -25.68 -4.16
CA ILE A 320 -10.82 -25.67 -2.73
C ILE A 320 -11.97 -26.41 -1.98
N VAL A 321 -11.69 -26.81 -0.75
CA VAL A 321 -12.69 -27.43 0.13
C VAL A 321 -12.99 -26.45 1.27
N ASP A 322 -14.25 -26.02 1.40
CA ASP A 322 -14.64 -25.13 2.49
C ASP A 322 -14.71 -25.86 3.86
N SER A 323 -14.99 -25.12 4.92
CA SER A 323 -15.07 -25.67 6.28
C SER A 323 -16.19 -26.71 6.49
N HIS A 324 -17.12 -26.82 5.56
CA HIS A 324 -18.21 -27.79 5.57
C HIS A 324 -17.97 -28.99 4.63
N GLY A 325 -16.79 -29.04 3.99
CA GLY A 325 -16.43 -30.09 3.04
C GLY A 325 -16.99 -29.90 1.63
N LYS A 326 -17.56 -28.72 1.32
CA LYS A 326 -18.06 -28.41 -0.03
C LYS A 326 -16.91 -27.98 -0.92
N HIS A 327 -16.90 -28.46 -2.16
CA HIS A 327 -15.97 -28.03 -3.18
C HIS A 327 -16.40 -26.67 -3.77
N ILE A 328 -15.46 -25.75 -3.85
CA ILE A 328 -15.60 -24.44 -4.52
C ILE A 328 -14.63 -24.42 -5.69
N ASP A 329 -15.15 -24.27 -6.89
CA ASP A 329 -14.36 -24.19 -8.13
C ASP A 329 -13.52 -22.91 -8.14
N ILE A 330 -12.22 -23.05 -8.34
CA ILE A 330 -11.26 -21.96 -8.51
C ILE A 330 -10.66 -21.90 -9.91
N ASN A 331 -11.04 -22.82 -10.81
CA ASN A 331 -10.56 -22.81 -12.19
C ASN A 331 -11.33 -21.80 -13.07
N ASN A 332 -11.45 -20.58 -12.58
CA ASN A 332 -12.15 -19.46 -13.19
C ASN A 332 -11.53 -18.13 -12.73
N GLU A 333 -12.03 -17.01 -13.26
CA GLU A 333 -11.53 -15.65 -12.94
C GLU A 333 -11.63 -15.28 -11.46
N ARG A 334 -12.61 -15.78 -10.74
CA ARG A 334 -12.80 -15.52 -9.31
C ARG A 334 -11.90 -16.35 -8.41
N GLY A 335 -11.27 -17.39 -8.97
CA GLY A 335 -10.37 -18.27 -8.20
C GLY A 335 -9.21 -17.54 -7.57
N ILE A 336 -8.69 -16.48 -8.21
CA ILE A 336 -7.60 -15.66 -7.67
C ILE A 336 -8.03 -14.90 -6.40
N ASP A 337 -9.26 -14.44 -6.33
CA ASP A 337 -9.81 -13.77 -5.14
C ASP A 337 -9.89 -14.72 -3.95
N ILE A 338 -10.43 -15.91 -4.16
CA ILE A 338 -10.52 -16.96 -3.14
C ILE A 338 -9.12 -17.38 -2.65
N LEU A 339 -8.17 -17.57 -3.57
CA LEU A 339 -6.79 -17.90 -3.23
C LEU A 339 -6.08 -16.78 -2.48
N GLY A 340 -6.34 -15.53 -2.84
CA GLY A 340 -5.82 -14.38 -2.13
C GLY A 340 -6.28 -14.33 -0.68
N ASP A 341 -7.56 -14.59 -0.43
CA ASP A 341 -8.11 -14.68 0.92
C ASP A 341 -7.50 -15.85 1.73
N ILE A 342 -7.26 -16.98 1.09
CA ILE A 342 -6.63 -18.15 1.72
C ILE A 342 -5.17 -17.85 2.07
N ILE A 343 -4.39 -17.31 1.16
CA ILE A 343 -2.95 -17.07 1.32
C ILE A 343 -2.69 -15.96 2.34
N GLU A 344 -3.43 -14.86 2.29
CA GLU A 344 -3.36 -13.81 3.31
C GLU A 344 -3.89 -14.31 4.65
N SER A 345 -4.84 -15.25 4.63
CA SER A 345 -5.62 -15.69 5.78
C SER A 345 -6.53 -14.60 6.35
N SER A 346 -7.26 -13.95 5.45
CA SER A 346 -8.34 -13.05 5.84
C SER A 346 -9.51 -13.82 6.44
N LEU A 347 -10.45 -13.12 7.08
CA LEU A 347 -11.70 -13.73 7.55
C LEU A 347 -12.60 -14.22 6.41
N TYR A 348 -12.31 -13.81 5.17
CA TYR A 348 -12.98 -14.34 3.97
C TYR A 348 -12.43 -15.70 3.51
N SER A 349 -11.34 -16.19 4.11
CA SER A 349 -10.82 -17.52 3.81
C SER A 349 -11.88 -18.59 4.09
N PRO A 350 -12.23 -19.45 3.11
CA PRO A 350 -13.31 -20.42 3.28
C PRO A 350 -12.96 -21.57 4.23
N ASN A 351 -11.68 -21.79 4.54
CA ASN A 351 -11.27 -22.87 5.46
C ASN A 351 -9.86 -22.61 6.06
N VAL A 352 -9.82 -21.73 7.05
CA VAL A 352 -8.55 -21.38 7.75
C VAL A 352 -7.94 -22.59 8.47
N GLN A 353 -8.76 -23.50 8.99
CA GLN A 353 -8.24 -24.68 9.72
C GLN A 353 -7.47 -25.62 8.80
N TYR A 354 -7.85 -25.73 7.54
CA TYR A 354 -7.19 -26.60 6.58
C TYR A 354 -6.07 -25.90 5.81
N TYR A 355 -6.32 -24.70 5.29
CA TYR A 355 -5.37 -23.96 4.46
C TYR A 355 -4.45 -23.03 5.26
N GLY A 356 -4.71 -22.82 6.56
CA GLY A 356 -3.85 -22.05 7.46
C GLY A 356 -3.77 -20.57 7.14
N ALA A 357 -2.66 -19.98 7.57
CA ALA A 357 -2.35 -18.56 7.47
C ALA A 357 -0.94 -18.36 6.88
N LEU A 358 -0.74 -18.73 5.62
CA LEU A 358 0.59 -18.78 5.00
C LEU A 358 1.32 -17.44 5.10
N HIS A 359 0.70 -16.36 4.64
CA HIS A 359 1.31 -15.03 4.62
C HIS A 359 1.55 -14.46 6.02
N ASN A 360 0.51 -14.40 6.85
CA ASN A 360 0.62 -13.77 8.17
C ASN A 360 1.59 -14.54 9.08
N THR A 361 1.56 -15.88 9.03
CA THR A 361 2.49 -16.71 9.79
C THR A 361 3.93 -16.57 9.29
N ALA A 362 4.12 -16.48 7.97
CA ALA A 362 5.45 -16.26 7.39
C ALA A 362 6.07 -14.93 7.84
N HIS A 363 5.29 -13.87 7.93
CA HIS A 363 5.76 -12.59 8.48
C HIS A 363 6.28 -12.75 9.90
N ILE A 364 5.54 -13.46 10.77
CA ILE A 364 5.98 -13.71 12.14
C ILE A 364 7.23 -14.58 12.18
N VAL A 365 7.26 -15.66 11.41
CA VAL A 365 8.42 -16.57 11.35
C VAL A 365 9.67 -15.80 10.92
N LEU A 366 9.61 -15.02 9.86
CA LEU A 366 10.73 -14.19 9.41
C LEU A 366 11.12 -13.12 10.43
N GLY A 367 10.17 -12.48 11.06
CA GLY A 367 10.39 -11.45 12.08
C GLY A 367 11.02 -11.99 13.38
N ARG A 368 10.95 -13.30 13.62
CA ARG A 368 11.47 -13.96 14.84
C ARG A 368 12.75 -14.76 14.62
N GLN A 369 13.30 -14.86 13.43
CA GLN A 369 14.50 -15.66 13.17
C GLN A 369 15.76 -15.14 13.87
N ALA A 370 15.76 -13.92 14.40
CA ALA A 370 16.84 -13.44 15.27
C ALA A 370 16.81 -14.06 16.68
N ASP A 371 15.62 -14.46 17.16
CA ASP A 371 15.41 -15.07 18.48
C ASP A 371 14.18 -16.00 18.48
N PRO A 372 14.21 -17.11 17.72
CA PRO A 372 13.01 -17.94 17.47
C PRO A 372 12.47 -18.62 18.73
N HIS A 373 13.31 -18.82 19.74
CA HIS A 373 12.96 -19.48 21.00
C HIS A 373 12.83 -18.50 22.19
N GLY A 374 12.86 -17.18 21.93
CA GLY A 374 12.75 -16.17 22.99
C GLY A 374 13.89 -16.20 24.01
N LYS A 375 15.06 -16.73 23.64
CA LYS A 375 16.21 -16.89 24.55
C LYS A 375 16.79 -15.55 25.02
N TYR A 376 16.71 -14.53 24.16
CA TYR A 376 17.27 -13.21 24.39
C TYR A 376 16.22 -12.15 24.67
N ASP A 377 14.93 -12.55 24.69
CA ASP A 377 13.78 -11.65 24.89
C ASP A 377 13.79 -10.46 23.92
N LEU A 378 14.16 -10.71 22.66
CA LEU A 378 14.19 -9.68 21.65
C LEU A 378 12.75 -9.28 21.24
N PRO A 379 12.50 -7.99 20.94
CA PRO A 379 11.24 -7.56 20.37
C PRO A 379 11.08 -8.10 18.94
N PRO A 380 9.88 -7.99 18.33
CA PRO A 380 9.66 -8.39 16.95
C PRO A 380 10.60 -7.67 15.97
N GLY A 381 11.01 -8.39 14.91
CA GLY A 381 11.70 -7.79 13.77
C GLY A 381 10.79 -6.98 12.87
N VAL A 382 11.36 -6.30 11.86
CA VAL A 382 10.64 -5.41 10.95
C VAL A 382 9.56 -6.12 10.15
N LEU A 383 9.67 -7.43 9.92
CA LEU A 383 8.66 -8.25 9.21
C LEU A 383 7.34 -8.41 9.98
N GLU A 384 7.35 -8.20 11.30
CA GLU A 384 6.14 -8.25 12.13
C GLU A 384 5.42 -6.90 12.24
N HIS A 385 5.69 -5.98 11.32
CA HIS A 385 5.01 -4.69 11.21
C HIS A 385 4.80 -4.38 9.74
N PHE A 386 3.56 -4.11 9.33
CA PHE A 386 3.26 -3.74 7.94
C PHE A 386 3.95 -2.44 7.51
N GLU A 387 4.18 -1.53 8.45
CA GLU A 387 4.83 -0.22 8.24
C GLU A 387 6.35 -0.31 8.01
N THR A 388 6.97 -1.46 8.26
CA THR A 388 8.42 -1.64 8.13
C THR A 388 8.82 -2.89 7.35
N ALA A 389 7.87 -3.73 6.98
CA ALA A 389 8.13 -5.05 6.41
C ALA A 389 8.90 -4.98 5.08
N THR A 390 8.59 -4.02 4.20
CA THR A 390 9.26 -3.88 2.89
C THR A 390 10.74 -3.48 3.00
N ARG A 391 11.19 -3.02 4.16
CA ARG A 391 12.60 -2.67 4.40
C ARG A 391 13.53 -3.87 4.32
N ASP A 392 13.06 -5.03 4.76
CA ASP A 392 13.83 -6.27 4.78
C ASP A 392 13.82 -6.95 3.40
N PRO A 393 14.96 -7.24 2.78
CA PRO A 393 15.00 -7.96 1.50
C PRO A 393 14.21 -9.27 1.49
N SER A 394 14.09 -9.95 2.62
CA SER A 394 13.30 -11.18 2.74
C SER A 394 11.80 -10.99 2.52
N PHE A 395 11.28 -9.76 2.64
CA PHE A 395 9.93 -9.42 2.23
C PHE A 395 9.67 -9.76 0.76
N PHE A 396 10.56 -9.36 -0.12
CA PHE A 396 10.41 -9.63 -1.56
C PHE A 396 10.63 -11.10 -1.92
N ARG A 397 11.46 -11.83 -1.17
CA ARG A 397 11.56 -13.28 -1.30
C ARG A 397 10.27 -13.99 -0.90
N LEU A 398 9.66 -13.57 0.19
CA LEU A 398 8.37 -14.07 0.65
C LEU A 398 7.27 -13.80 -0.38
N HIS A 399 7.19 -12.58 -0.87
CA HIS A 399 6.17 -12.21 -1.83
C HIS A 399 6.40 -12.80 -3.21
N LYS A 400 7.65 -13.00 -3.64
CA LYS A 400 7.96 -13.78 -4.85
C LYS A 400 7.51 -15.23 -4.74
N TYR A 401 7.71 -15.85 -3.60
CA TYR A 401 7.22 -17.19 -3.31
C TYR A 401 5.70 -17.29 -3.43
N MET A 402 4.97 -16.35 -2.84
CA MET A 402 3.51 -16.31 -2.96
C MET A 402 3.06 -15.96 -4.39
N ASP A 403 3.74 -15.04 -5.06
CA ASP A 403 3.46 -14.67 -6.44
C ASP A 403 3.61 -15.85 -7.40
N ASN A 404 4.59 -16.71 -7.18
CA ASN A 404 4.74 -17.95 -7.96
C ASN A 404 3.54 -18.90 -7.73
N ILE A 405 2.99 -19.00 -6.53
CA ILE A 405 1.78 -19.78 -6.26
C ILE A 405 0.57 -19.18 -6.99
N PHE A 406 0.42 -17.86 -6.97
CA PHE A 406 -0.64 -17.19 -7.74
C PHE A 406 -0.47 -17.39 -9.25
N LYS A 407 0.77 -17.35 -9.74
CA LYS A 407 1.06 -17.64 -11.15
C LYS A 407 0.66 -19.05 -11.55
N GLU A 408 0.93 -20.05 -10.71
CA GLU A 408 0.49 -21.44 -10.95
C GLU A 408 -1.03 -21.50 -11.19
N HIS A 409 -1.83 -20.80 -10.40
CA HIS A 409 -3.27 -20.71 -10.63
C HIS A 409 -3.61 -20.02 -11.96
N LYS A 410 -3.05 -18.84 -12.20
CA LYS A 410 -3.31 -18.07 -13.42
C LYS A 410 -2.93 -18.87 -14.70
N ASP A 411 -1.89 -19.66 -14.62
CA ASP A 411 -1.43 -20.50 -15.75
C ASP A 411 -2.33 -21.73 -15.97
N THR A 412 -3.22 -22.09 -15.04
CA THR A 412 -4.24 -23.13 -15.26
C THR A 412 -5.47 -22.62 -16.02
N LEU A 413 -5.70 -21.31 -16.04
CA LEU A 413 -6.86 -20.73 -16.71
C LEU A 413 -6.71 -20.86 -18.23
N THR A 414 -7.84 -21.04 -18.91
CA THR A 414 -7.87 -21.10 -20.37
C THR A 414 -7.30 -19.81 -20.97
N PRO A 415 -6.26 -19.88 -21.81
CA PRO A 415 -5.71 -18.72 -22.49
C PRO A 415 -6.77 -17.95 -23.27
N TYR A 416 -6.64 -16.64 -23.32
CA TYR A 416 -7.53 -15.81 -24.13
C TYR A 416 -7.34 -16.12 -25.61
N THR A 417 -8.46 -16.14 -26.33
CA THR A 417 -8.48 -16.16 -27.79
C THR A 417 -8.52 -14.73 -28.35
N LYS A 418 -8.26 -14.57 -29.63
CA LYS A 418 -8.44 -13.26 -30.29
C LYS A 418 -9.85 -12.71 -30.09
N ALA A 419 -10.87 -13.55 -30.17
CA ALA A 419 -12.27 -13.15 -29.99
C ALA A 419 -12.57 -12.64 -28.57
N ASP A 420 -11.84 -13.13 -27.54
CA ASP A 420 -11.98 -12.66 -26.16
C ASP A 420 -11.38 -11.27 -25.96
N LEU A 421 -10.39 -10.89 -26.77
CA LEU A 421 -9.57 -9.70 -26.61
C LEU A 421 -9.94 -8.58 -27.61
N GLU A 422 -10.57 -8.92 -28.73
CA GLU A 422 -10.87 -7.99 -29.81
C GLU A 422 -11.94 -6.96 -29.39
N PHE A 423 -11.65 -5.69 -29.61
CA PHE A 423 -12.64 -4.62 -29.56
C PHE A 423 -13.00 -4.21 -30.98
N ALA A 424 -13.96 -4.90 -31.57
CA ALA A 424 -14.32 -4.75 -32.98
C ALA A 424 -14.66 -3.31 -33.33
N GLY A 425 -14.11 -2.80 -34.43
CA GLY A 425 -14.30 -1.42 -34.87
C GLY A 425 -13.40 -0.37 -34.21
N VAL A 426 -12.51 -0.80 -33.32
CA VAL A 426 -11.51 0.06 -32.66
C VAL A 426 -10.11 -0.38 -33.02
N SER A 427 -9.25 0.57 -33.39
CA SER A 427 -7.84 0.31 -33.70
C SER A 427 -6.92 1.38 -33.11
N ILE A 428 -5.72 0.96 -32.72
CA ILE A 428 -4.65 1.87 -32.31
C ILE A 428 -3.73 2.09 -33.51
N ASP A 429 -3.77 3.29 -34.09
CA ASP A 429 -2.92 3.62 -35.22
C ASP A 429 -1.48 3.91 -34.75
N ASN A 430 -1.32 4.65 -33.63
CA ASN A 430 -0.03 5.03 -33.12
C ASN A 430 0.01 5.08 -31.59
N VAL A 431 1.17 4.78 -31.04
CA VAL A 431 1.54 5.01 -29.62
C VAL A 431 2.89 5.71 -29.61
N ALA A 432 2.99 6.81 -28.91
CA ALA A 432 4.25 7.56 -28.76
C ALA A 432 4.38 8.05 -27.30
N VAL A 433 5.61 8.22 -26.87
CA VAL A 433 5.94 8.88 -25.60
C VAL A 433 6.61 10.21 -25.92
N GLU A 434 6.05 11.28 -25.38
CA GLU A 434 6.63 12.63 -25.43
C GLU A 434 7.35 12.93 -24.12
N GLY A 435 8.58 13.37 -24.23
CA GLY A 435 9.51 13.50 -23.11
C GLY A 435 10.41 12.27 -22.96
N GLU A 436 11.52 12.45 -22.28
CA GLU A 436 12.42 11.35 -21.95
C GLU A 436 11.90 10.63 -20.71
N LEU A 437 11.83 9.31 -20.74
CA LEU A 437 11.54 8.53 -19.54
C LEU A 437 12.78 8.55 -18.65
N GLU A 438 12.86 9.55 -17.78
CA GLU A 438 14.01 9.81 -16.93
C GLU A 438 13.62 9.85 -15.47
N THR A 439 14.40 9.14 -14.65
CA THR A 439 14.30 9.16 -13.20
C THR A 439 15.48 9.93 -12.59
N TYR A 440 15.29 10.40 -11.38
CA TYR A 440 16.30 11.10 -10.60
C TYR A 440 16.06 10.86 -9.12
N PHE A 441 17.05 11.17 -8.28
CA PHE A 441 16.88 11.21 -6.84
C PHE A 441 16.67 12.64 -6.37
N GLU A 442 15.79 12.81 -5.37
CA GLU A 442 15.59 14.08 -4.68
C GLU A 442 15.67 13.87 -3.18
N ASP A 443 16.08 14.92 -2.45
CA ASP A 443 16.01 14.91 -0.99
C ASP A 443 14.56 15.18 -0.55
N PHE A 444 14.05 14.29 0.28
CA PHE A 444 12.74 14.42 0.90
C PHE A 444 12.87 14.68 2.39
N GLU A 445 12.30 15.77 2.87
CA GLU A 445 12.35 16.18 4.26
C GLU A 445 11.04 15.85 4.99
N TYR A 446 11.16 15.35 6.21
CA TYR A 446 10.01 15.15 7.10
C TYR A 446 10.35 15.52 8.54
N SER A 447 9.31 15.89 9.32
CA SER A 447 9.45 16.36 10.68
C SER A 447 9.77 15.24 11.66
N LEU A 448 10.65 15.52 12.61
CA LEU A 448 10.97 14.65 13.75
C LEU A 448 10.45 15.19 15.08
N ILE A 449 9.56 16.18 15.06
CA ILE A 449 9.06 16.78 16.30
C ILE A 449 8.34 15.76 17.19
N ASN A 450 7.70 14.76 16.58
CA ASN A 450 7.02 13.68 17.29
C ASN A 450 7.97 12.55 17.74
N ALA A 451 9.24 12.58 17.35
CA ALA A 451 10.23 11.61 17.81
C ALA A 451 10.73 11.92 19.22
N VAL A 452 10.70 13.19 19.63
CA VAL A 452 11.30 13.67 20.89
C VAL A 452 10.23 13.97 21.94
N ASP A 453 10.57 13.69 23.21
CA ASP A 453 9.66 13.91 24.32
C ASP A 453 9.56 15.39 24.68
N ASP A 454 8.39 15.79 25.13
CA ASP A 454 8.20 17.08 25.81
C ASP A 454 8.79 17.03 27.21
N ALA A 455 9.45 18.09 27.61
CA ALA A 455 10.01 18.24 28.95
C ALA A 455 9.69 19.64 29.48
N GLU A 456 9.47 19.74 30.79
CA GLU A 456 9.17 21.01 31.43
C GLU A 456 10.29 22.02 31.21
N GLY A 457 9.94 23.20 30.74
CA GLY A 457 10.89 24.29 30.46
C GLY A 457 11.66 24.16 29.16
N ILE A 458 11.45 23.10 28.40
CA ILE A 458 12.07 22.89 27.08
C ILE A 458 11.02 23.11 25.99
N GLN A 459 11.23 24.12 25.14
CA GLN A 459 10.33 24.42 24.04
C GLN A 459 10.61 23.53 22.82
N ASP A 460 9.64 23.45 21.93
CA ASP A 460 9.86 22.86 20.63
C ASP A 460 10.79 23.72 19.76
N VAL A 461 11.66 23.05 19.04
CA VAL A 461 12.48 23.64 17.99
C VAL A 461 12.26 22.85 16.70
N ALA A 462 12.51 23.48 15.57
CA ALA A 462 12.39 22.81 14.28
C ALA A 462 13.43 21.68 14.18
N ILE A 463 12.95 20.45 14.09
CA ILE A 463 13.78 19.23 13.97
C ILE A 463 13.22 18.43 12.81
N SER A 464 14.06 18.14 11.82
CA SER A 464 13.69 17.36 10.64
C SER A 464 14.81 16.42 10.22
N THR A 465 14.46 15.49 9.39
CA THR A 465 15.42 14.65 8.67
C THR A 465 15.09 14.68 7.18
N TYR A 466 16.08 14.38 6.37
CA TYR A 466 15.88 14.21 4.93
C TYR A 466 16.55 12.93 4.44
N VAL A 467 15.94 12.32 3.43
CA VAL A 467 16.37 11.05 2.84
C VAL A 467 16.25 11.14 1.32
N PRO A 468 17.21 10.60 0.55
CA PRO A 468 17.06 10.51 -0.89
C PRO A 468 15.88 9.61 -1.25
N ARG A 469 15.06 10.02 -2.22
CA ARG A 469 13.98 9.20 -2.78
C ARG A 469 13.95 9.27 -4.29
N LEU A 470 13.51 8.19 -4.93
CA LEU A 470 13.36 8.13 -6.37
C LEU A 470 12.14 8.95 -6.81
N ASN A 471 12.30 9.67 -7.92
CA ASN A 471 11.21 10.35 -8.62
C ASN A 471 11.46 10.27 -10.15
N HIS A 472 10.52 10.73 -10.96
CA HIS A 472 10.64 10.77 -12.41
C HIS A 472 10.23 12.11 -12.97
N LYS A 473 10.79 12.46 -14.13
CA LYS A 473 10.35 13.63 -14.90
C LYS A 473 8.98 13.34 -15.52
N GLU A 474 8.12 14.35 -15.58
CA GLU A 474 6.82 14.23 -16.27
C GLU A 474 7.04 13.85 -17.73
N PHE A 475 6.26 12.90 -18.21
CA PHE A 475 6.17 12.50 -19.60
C PHE A 475 4.70 12.35 -20.00
N THR A 476 4.44 12.31 -21.31
CA THR A 476 3.08 12.14 -21.83
C THR A 476 3.03 10.95 -22.77
N ILE A 477 2.08 10.07 -22.57
CA ILE A 477 1.76 8.99 -23.51
C ILE A 477 0.70 9.54 -24.48
N LYS A 478 0.96 9.44 -25.79
CA LYS A 478 0.08 9.88 -26.87
C LYS A 478 -0.41 8.67 -27.65
N LEU A 479 -1.71 8.61 -27.83
CA LEU A 479 -2.39 7.53 -28.54
C LEU A 479 -3.23 8.11 -29.67
N ASP A 480 -3.10 7.55 -30.87
CA ASP A 480 -4.02 7.79 -31.99
C ASP A 480 -4.93 6.56 -32.12
N VAL A 481 -6.18 6.70 -31.79
CA VAL A 481 -7.18 5.63 -31.78
C VAL A 481 -8.31 5.94 -32.77
N LYS A 482 -8.62 4.99 -33.66
CA LYS A 482 -9.78 5.06 -34.53
C LYS A 482 -10.92 4.24 -33.98
N SER A 483 -12.13 4.77 -34.07
CA SER A 483 -13.36 4.06 -33.76
C SER A 483 -14.38 4.23 -34.88
N ASP A 484 -15.11 3.17 -35.22
CA ASP A 484 -16.16 3.22 -36.22
C ASP A 484 -17.45 3.89 -35.72
N ALA A 485 -17.60 4.01 -34.39
CA ALA A 485 -18.73 4.62 -33.73
C ALA A 485 -18.31 5.33 -32.43
N ALA A 486 -19.22 6.13 -31.85
CA ALA A 486 -19.04 6.63 -30.50
C ALA A 486 -19.11 5.48 -29.49
N ARG A 487 -18.09 5.32 -28.63
CA ARG A 487 -17.94 4.20 -27.68
C ARG A 487 -17.25 4.66 -26.41
N LEU A 488 -17.57 4.01 -25.29
CA LEU A 488 -16.74 4.06 -24.10
C LEU A 488 -15.61 3.02 -24.24
N ALA A 489 -14.39 3.42 -23.95
CA ALA A 489 -13.22 2.55 -23.99
C ALA A 489 -12.45 2.59 -22.67
N THR A 490 -11.85 1.47 -22.31
CA THR A 490 -10.84 1.39 -21.25
C THR A 490 -9.46 1.34 -21.91
N VAL A 491 -8.58 2.24 -21.53
CA VAL A 491 -7.15 2.22 -21.92
C VAL A 491 -6.35 1.61 -20.80
N ARG A 492 -5.54 0.59 -21.12
CA ARG A 492 -4.69 -0.17 -20.19
C ARG A 492 -3.26 -0.09 -20.68
N ILE A 493 -2.34 0.39 -19.83
CA ILE A 493 -0.96 0.63 -20.19
C ILE A 493 -0.05 -0.13 -19.22
N PHE A 494 0.79 -1.00 -19.79
CA PHE A 494 1.78 -1.77 -19.05
C PHE A 494 3.16 -1.62 -19.69
N ALA A 495 4.20 -1.92 -18.90
CA ALA A 495 5.56 -2.07 -19.42
C ALA A 495 6.29 -3.17 -18.68
N TRP A 496 7.12 -3.91 -19.38
CA TRP A 496 8.04 -4.89 -18.79
C TRP A 496 9.45 -4.75 -19.37
N PRO A 497 10.49 -5.14 -18.62
CA PRO A 497 11.86 -5.13 -19.14
C PRO A 497 11.95 -5.97 -20.42
N HIS A 498 12.57 -5.42 -21.48
CA HIS A 498 12.70 -6.12 -22.76
C HIS A 498 13.62 -7.34 -22.67
N LYS A 499 14.63 -7.27 -21.80
CA LYS A 499 15.63 -8.33 -21.60
C LYS A 499 15.79 -8.64 -20.11
N ASP A 500 16.19 -9.87 -19.85
CA ASP A 500 16.59 -10.30 -18.52
C ASP A 500 17.98 -9.76 -18.12
N ASN A 501 18.45 -10.12 -16.93
CA ASN A 501 19.77 -9.76 -16.41
C ASN A 501 20.96 -10.36 -17.20
N ASN A 502 20.72 -11.36 -18.07
CA ASN A 502 21.72 -11.96 -18.96
C ASN A 502 21.68 -11.34 -20.36
N GLY A 503 20.80 -10.38 -20.61
CA GLY A 503 20.61 -9.76 -21.92
C GLY A 503 19.77 -10.60 -22.90
N ILE A 504 19.05 -11.60 -22.41
CA ILE A 504 18.16 -12.45 -23.20
C ILE A 504 16.78 -11.79 -23.26
N GLU A 505 16.24 -11.66 -24.46
CA GLU A 505 14.90 -11.09 -24.64
C GLU A 505 13.84 -12.01 -24.03
N TYR A 506 12.94 -11.41 -23.24
CA TYR A 506 11.79 -12.12 -22.73
C TYR A 506 10.83 -12.48 -23.87
N THR A 507 10.33 -13.70 -23.86
CA THR A 507 9.13 -14.03 -24.64
C THR A 507 7.94 -13.21 -24.15
N PHE A 508 6.91 -13.08 -24.96
CA PHE A 508 5.70 -12.36 -24.54
C PHE A 508 5.10 -12.97 -23.25
N ASP A 509 5.07 -14.30 -23.14
CA ASP A 509 4.54 -14.98 -21.95
C ASP A 509 5.37 -14.74 -20.69
N GLU A 510 6.68 -14.63 -20.79
CA GLU A 510 7.56 -14.25 -19.66
C GLU A 510 7.41 -12.78 -19.32
N GLY A 511 7.40 -11.90 -20.34
CA GLY A 511 7.28 -10.44 -20.16
C GLY A 511 5.96 -10.04 -19.50
N ARG A 512 4.84 -10.63 -19.91
CA ARG A 512 3.52 -10.30 -19.35
C ARG A 512 3.44 -10.45 -17.83
N TRP A 513 4.11 -11.46 -17.26
CA TRP A 513 4.11 -11.66 -15.81
C TRP A 513 5.01 -10.66 -15.08
N ASN A 514 5.97 -10.07 -15.77
CA ASN A 514 6.82 -9.01 -15.26
C ASN A 514 6.27 -7.60 -15.56
N ALA A 515 5.03 -7.50 -16.02
CA ALA A 515 4.42 -6.25 -16.44
C ALA A 515 4.09 -5.34 -15.25
N ILE A 516 4.64 -4.14 -15.31
CA ILE A 516 4.32 -3.03 -14.40
C ILE A 516 3.10 -2.33 -14.98
N GLU A 517 2.04 -2.19 -14.19
CA GLU A 517 0.89 -1.36 -14.57
C GLU A 517 1.26 0.12 -14.44
N LEU A 518 1.22 0.82 -15.56
CA LEU A 518 1.57 2.25 -15.61
C LEU A 518 0.32 3.13 -15.50
N ASP A 519 -0.77 2.73 -16.17
CA ASP A 519 -2.01 3.50 -16.14
C ASP A 519 -3.21 2.64 -16.56
N LYS A 520 -4.35 3.04 -16.12
CA LYS A 520 -5.66 2.54 -16.55
C LYS A 520 -6.68 3.66 -16.42
N PHE A 521 -7.42 3.94 -17.49
CA PHE A 521 -8.41 5.00 -17.48
C PHE A 521 -9.49 4.77 -18.54
N TRP A 522 -10.63 5.43 -18.39
CA TRP A 522 -11.70 5.42 -19.38
C TRP A 522 -11.65 6.65 -20.28
N VAL A 523 -12.07 6.48 -21.52
CA VAL A 523 -12.19 7.55 -22.48
C VAL A 523 -13.40 7.32 -23.39
N SER A 524 -14.16 8.39 -23.66
CA SER A 524 -15.23 8.38 -24.64
C SER A 524 -14.64 8.63 -26.04
N LEU A 525 -14.66 7.60 -26.88
CA LEU A 525 -14.24 7.70 -28.26
C LEU A 525 -15.37 8.26 -29.12
N SER A 526 -15.04 9.19 -30.01
CA SER A 526 -15.90 9.63 -31.13
C SER A 526 -15.70 8.74 -32.33
N SER A 527 -16.70 8.70 -33.23
CA SER A 527 -16.51 8.06 -34.55
C SER A 527 -15.41 8.78 -35.34
N GLY A 528 -14.48 8.02 -35.90
CA GLY A 528 -13.30 8.51 -36.59
C GLY A 528 -12.04 8.48 -35.73
N SER A 529 -11.14 9.43 -35.94
CA SER A 529 -9.86 9.51 -35.25
C SER A 529 -9.97 10.26 -33.93
N ASN A 530 -9.34 9.69 -32.88
CA ASN A 530 -9.26 10.27 -31.54
C ASN A 530 -7.79 10.38 -31.16
N ALA A 531 -7.34 11.60 -30.84
CA ALA A 531 -6.03 11.84 -30.24
C ALA A 531 -6.18 11.89 -28.72
N ILE A 532 -5.51 11.00 -28.01
CA ILE A 532 -5.56 10.87 -26.56
C ILE A 532 -4.18 11.19 -26.01
N GLU A 533 -4.11 12.10 -25.06
CA GLU A 533 -2.90 12.43 -24.34
C GLU A 533 -3.09 12.12 -22.85
N ARG A 534 -2.10 11.45 -22.26
CA ARG A 534 -2.14 11.06 -20.86
C ARG A 534 -0.80 11.36 -20.19
N LYS A 535 -0.78 12.31 -19.29
CA LYS A 535 0.41 12.66 -18.52
C LYS A 535 0.70 11.61 -17.46
N SER A 536 1.97 11.41 -17.15
CA SER A 536 2.41 10.50 -16.08
C SER A 536 1.82 10.85 -14.72
N THR A 537 1.56 12.13 -14.47
CA THR A 537 0.94 12.64 -13.24
C THR A 537 -0.56 12.37 -13.14
N GLU A 538 -1.20 11.94 -14.23
CA GLU A 538 -2.63 11.60 -14.29
C GLU A 538 -2.88 10.09 -14.14
N SER A 539 -1.84 9.28 -13.89
CA SER A 539 -1.99 7.82 -13.79
C SER A 539 -3.05 7.43 -12.77
N GLY A 540 -4.08 6.70 -13.22
CA GLY A 540 -5.18 6.21 -12.39
C GLY A 540 -4.79 5.08 -11.44
N VAL A 541 -3.56 4.57 -11.51
CA VAL A 541 -3.05 3.49 -10.65
C VAL A 541 -1.99 3.99 -9.66
N THR A 542 -1.78 5.28 -9.58
CA THR A 542 -0.87 5.92 -8.61
C THR A 542 -1.58 7.04 -7.87
N VAL A 543 -1.01 7.48 -6.77
CA VAL A 543 -1.52 8.58 -5.94
C VAL A 543 -0.42 9.60 -5.65
N PRO A 544 -0.75 10.88 -5.40
CA PRO A 544 0.23 11.83 -4.89
C PRO A 544 0.71 11.42 -3.49
N ASP A 545 1.91 11.85 -3.12
CA ASP A 545 2.41 11.67 -1.74
C ASP A 545 1.52 12.45 -0.76
N VAL A 546 1.25 11.85 0.41
CA VAL A 546 0.50 12.51 1.48
C VAL A 546 1.29 13.72 1.99
N PRO A 547 0.66 14.89 2.19
CA PRO A 547 1.33 16.07 2.71
C PRO A 547 1.74 15.89 4.17
N SER A 548 2.74 16.68 4.61
CA SER A 548 3.17 16.69 6.01
C SER A 548 2.03 17.05 6.97
N ILE A 549 2.13 16.59 8.21
CA ILE A 549 1.13 16.96 9.24
C ILE A 549 1.01 18.48 9.39
N GLN A 550 2.10 19.21 9.26
CA GLN A 550 2.07 20.69 9.31
C GLN A 550 1.28 21.28 8.15
N THR A 551 1.50 20.76 6.93
CA THR A 551 0.73 21.17 5.75
C THR A 551 -0.78 20.88 5.95
N LEU A 552 -1.13 19.74 6.54
CA LEU A 552 -2.52 19.42 6.85
C LEU A 552 -3.13 20.38 7.88
N PHE A 553 -2.39 20.75 8.93
CA PHE A 553 -2.81 21.79 9.87
C PHE A 553 -3.02 23.14 9.19
N ASP A 554 -2.09 23.55 8.34
CA ASP A 554 -2.17 24.83 7.62
C ASP A 554 -3.37 24.86 6.66
N LYS A 555 -3.61 23.80 5.91
CA LYS A 555 -4.76 23.64 5.02
C LYS A 555 -6.08 23.67 5.82
N ALA A 556 -6.17 22.97 6.95
CA ALA A 556 -7.33 22.99 7.80
C ALA A 556 -7.57 24.39 8.42
N ALA A 557 -6.52 25.10 8.82
CA ALA A 557 -6.62 26.46 9.31
C ALA A 557 -7.08 27.46 8.24
N ALA A 558 -6.72 27.21 6.98
CA ALA A 558 -7.12 28.00 5.80
C ALA A 558 -8.53 27.62 5.25
N GLY A 559 -9.28 26.74 5.93
CA GLY A 559 -10.64 26.35 5.52
C GLY A 559 -10.74 25.08 4.68
N GLY A 560 -9.68 24.25 4.63
CA GLY A 560 -9.69 22.89 4.07
C GLY A 560 -9.54 22.80 2.55
N ALA A 561 -9.30 23.92 1.86
CA ALA A 561 -9.11 23.89 0.40
C ALA A 561 -7.94 22.98 0.00
N GLY A 562 -8.20 22.06 -0.97
CA GLY A 562 -7.22 21.12 -1.49
C GLY A 562 -6.92 19.93 -0.57
N LEU A 563 -7.72 19.67 0.47
CA LEU A 563 -7.63 18.43 1.24
C LEU A 563 -8.19 17.24 0.45
N THR A 564 -9.24 17.44 -0.34
CA THR A 564 -9.87 16.39 -1.16
C THR A 564 -8.94 15.74 -2.20
N GLU A 565 -7.81 16.38 -2.52
CA GLU A 565 -6.78 15.82 -3.39
C GLU A 565 -6.05 14.60 -2.75
N TYR A 566 -6.19 14.42 -1.44
CA TYR A 566 -5.47 13.42 -0.64
C TYR A 566 -6.40 12.47 0.11
N GLU A 567 -7.64 12.31 -0.34
CA GLU A 567 -8.62 11.44 0.33
C GLU A 567 -8.29 9.95 0.22
N SER A 568 -7.41 9.57 -0.72
CA SER A 568 -6.96 8.19 -0.85
C SER A 568 -6.07 7.80 0.33
N ALA A 569 -6.51 6.84 1.13
CA ALA A 569 -5.72 6.34 2.25
C ALA A 569 -4.51 5.52 1.76
N THR A 570 -4.64 4.85 0.62
CA THR A 570 -3.60 3.97 0.05
C THR A 570 -3.43 4.23 -1.44
N GLY A 571 -2.32 3.81 -1.97
CA GLY A 571 -1.96 3.87 -3.38
C GLY A 571 -0.44 3.99 -3.55
N LEU A 572 0.07 3.46 -4.66
CA LEU A 572 1.48 3.60 -4.99
C LEU A 572 1.80 5.08 -5.26
N PRO A 573 2.80 5.67 -4.62
CA PRO A 573 3.21 7.03 -4.90
C PRO A 573 3.56 7.23 -6.39
N ASN A 574 3.03 8.27 -7.03
CA ASN A 574 3.22 8.54 -8.46
C ASN A 574 4.72 8.62 -8.84
N ARG A 575 5.57 9.08 -7.96
CA ARG A 575 7.02 9.14 -8.19
C ARG A 575 7.67 7.78 -8.49
N PHE A 576 7.02 6.65 -8.10
CA PHE A 576 7.43 5.29 -8.43
C PHE A 576 6.83 4.75 -9.73
N LEU A 577 6.19 5.59 -10.53
CA LEU A 577 5.58 5.15 -11.78
C LEU A 577 6.57 4.42 -12.69
N LEU A 578 7.80 4.95 -12.80
CA LEU A 578 8.89 4.33 -13.52
C LEU A 578 9.88 3.67 -12.55
N PRO A 579 10.43 2.49 -12.89
CA PRO A 579 11.63 1.98 -12.26
C PRO A 579 12.82 2.89 -12.57
N LYS A 580 13.88 2.80 -11.76
CA LYS A 580 15.03 3.70 -11.86
C LYS A 580 15.64 3.78 -13.27
N GLY A 581 15.75 2.64 -13.96
CA GLY A 581 16.52 2.60 -15.20
C GLY A 581 18.04 2.74 -14.98
N ASN A 582 18.80 3.10 -16.03
CA ASN A 582 20.23 3.26 -15.96
C ASN A 582 20.73 4.32 -16.96
N GLU A 583 22.03 4.63 -16.95
CA GLU A 583 22.62 5.65 -17.83
C GLU A 583 22.51 5.33 -19.34
N GLN A 584 22.50 4.05 -19.70
CA GLN A 584 22.42 3.60 -21.09
C GLN A 584 20.98 3.53 -21.61
N GLY A 585 19.99 3.68 -20.70
CA GLY A 585 18.59 3.48 -20.97
C GLY A 585 18.21 2.01 -20.89
N LEU A 586 17.58 1.62 -19.78
CA LEU A 586 17.02 0.28 -19.63
C LEU A 586 15.82 0.09 -20.57
N GLU A 587 15.90 -0.90 -21.43
CA GLU A 587 14.88 -1.18 -22.45
C GLU A 587 13.63 -1.81 -21.84
N PHE A 588 12.46 -1.29 -22.22
CA PHE A 588 11.15 -1.82 -21.85
C PHE A 588 10.28 -2.02 -23.09
N ASP A 589 9.46 -3.07 -23.07
CA ASP A 589 8.31 -3.20 -23.95
C ASP A 589 7.13 -2.50 -23.27
N LEU A 590 6.64 -1.43 -23.88
CA LEU A 590 5.44 -0.72 -23.45
C LEU A 590 4.28 -1.18 -24.31
N VAL A 591 3.21 -1.62 -23.66
CA VAL A 591 2.01 -2.13 -24.34
C VAL A 591 0.78 -1.31 -23.94
N VAL A 592 -0.07 -1.10 -24.93
CA VAL A 592 -1.36 -0.44 -24.77
C VAL A 592 -2.45 -1.34 -25.30
N ALA A 593 -3.46 -1.60 -24.49
CA ALA A 593 -4.69 -2.26 -24.88
C ALA A 593 -5.87 -1.29 -24.73
N VAL A 594 -6.70 -1.19 -25.75
CA VAL A 594 -7.96 -0.43 -25.70
C VAL A 594 -9.09 -1.44 -25.76
N THR A 595 -9.88 -1.51 -24.67
CA THR A 595 -10.90 -2.53 -24.50
C THR A 595 -12.29 -1.89 -24.37
N ASP A 596 -13.35 -2.69 -24.46
CA ASP A 596 -14.74 -2.22 -24.43
C ASP A 596 -15.11 -1.72 -23.03
N GLY A 597 -15.14 -0.40 -22.84
CA GLY A 597 -15.42 0.23 -21.56
C GLY A 597 -16.81 -0.06 -21.02
N ASP A 598 -17.81 -0.23 -21.87
CA ASP A 598 -19.16 -0.59 -21.42
C ASP A 598 -19.22 -2.03 -20.90
N ALA A 599 -18.45 -2.94 -21.51
CA ALA A 599 -18.33 -4.32 -21.03
C ALA A 599 -17.48 -4.42 -19.76
N ASP A 600 -16.45 -3.58 -19.63
CA ASP A 600 -15.51 -3.59 -18.49
C ASP A 600 -16.08 -2.92 -17.23
N ALA A 601 -17.01 -1.99 -17.36
CA ALA A 601 -17.52 -1.16 -16.28
C ALA A 601 -18.27 -1.95 -15.20
N ALA A 602 -17.81 -1.87 -13.96
CA ALA A 602 -18.49 -2.42 -12.78
C ALA A 602 -19.40 -1.38 -12.09
N VAL A 603 -19.20 -0.08 -12.35
CA VAL A 603 -19.95 1.05 -11.80
C VAL A 603 -20.52 1.91 -12.94
N ALA A 604 -21.55 2.69 -12.64
CA ALA A 604 -22.27 3.47 -13.66
C ALA A 604 -21.59 4.80 -14.02
N ASP A 605 -20.97 5.44 -13.03
CA ASP A 605 -20.39 6.78 -13.16
C ASP A 605 -18.90 6.73 -13.42
N LEU A 606 -18.51 6.39 -14.65
CA LEU A 606 -17.12 6.36 -15.07
C LEU A 606 -16.70 7.68 -15.69
N HIS A 607 -15.56 8.17 -15.33
CA HIS A 607 -14.89 9.31 -15.95
C HIS A 607 -13.41 9.03 -16.18
N GLN A 608 -12.75 9.83 -16.99
CA GLN A 608 -11.36 9.61 -17.38
C GLN A 608 -10.40 9.49 -16.20
N ASN A 609 -10.67 10.18 -15.11
CA ASN A 609 -9.84 10.20 -13.91
C ASN A 609 -10.42 9.33 -12.77
N THR A 610 -11.27 8.34 -13.09
CA THR A 610 -11.71 7.37 -12.09
C THR A 610 -10.49 6.72 -11.45
N ASP A 611 -10.41 6.81 -10.13
CA ASP A 611 -9.29 6.29 -9.36
C ASP A 611 -9.46 4.78 -9.11
N TYR A 612 -8.48 4.01 -9.53
CA TYR A 612 -8.46 2.55 -9.34
C TYR A 612 -7.82 2.11 -8.02
N ASN A 613 -7.10 3.00 -7.36
CA ASN A 613 -6.54 2.72 -6.05
C ASN A 613 -7.54 3.07 -4.95
N HIS A 614 -8.42 4.01 -5.25
CA HIS A 614 -9.31 4.60 -4.26
C HIS A 614 -10.76 4.57 -4.69
N TYR A 615 -11.29 3.36 -4.86
CA TYR A 615 -12.74 3.17 -4.88
C TYR A 615 -13.32 3.14 -3.45
N GLY A 616 -12.44 3.33 -2.44
CA GLY A 616 -12.76 3.39 -1.03
C GLY A 616 -13.05 2.02 -0.41
N ALA A 617 -12.93 1.95 0.90
CA ALA A 617 -13.26 0.73 1.65
C ALA A 617 -14.71 0.27 1.46
N HIS A 618 -15.60 1.20 1.11
CA HIS A 618 -17.04 0.95 0.88
C HIS A 618 -17.41 0.74 -0.59
N GLY A 619 -16.46 0.93 -1.50
CA GLY A 619 -16.71 0.95 -2.93
C GLY A 619 -16.66 -0.42 -3.58
N VAL A 620 -17.00 -0.43 -4.88
CA VAL A 620 -16.84 -1.55 -5.79
C VAL A 620 -15.68 -1.21 -6.73
N TYR A 621 -14.79 -2.17 -6.93
CA TYR A 621 -13.69 -1.97 -7.88
C TYR A 621 -14.25 -1.66 -9.27
N PRO A 622 -13.84 -0.56 -9.91
CA PRO A 622 -14.58 -0.03 -11.07
C PRO A 622 -14.55 -0.91 -12.31
N ASP A 623 -13.57 -1.79 -12.43
CA ASP A 623 -13.31 -2.66 -13.59
C ASP A 623 -13.73 -4.10 -13.29
N LYS A 624 -14.61 -4.69 -14.11
CA LYS A 624 -15.02 -6.09 -13.99
C LYS A 624 -13.92 -7.08 -14.36
N LYS A 625 -12.96 -6.66 -15.18
CA LYS A 625 -11.89 -7.55 -15.64
C LYS A 625 -10.94 -7.91 -14.48
N PRO A 626 -10.31 -9.08 -14.54
CA PRO A 626 -9.28 -9.44 -13.57
C PRO A 626 -8.15 -8.42 -13.57
N HIS A 627 -7.50 -8.23 -12.41
CA HIS A 627 -6.28 -7.45 -12.36
C HIS A 627 -5.23 -8.02 -13.32
N GLY A 628 -4.56 -7.13 -14.04
CA GLY A 628 -3.58 -7.50 -15.06
C GLY A 628 -4.15 -7.83 -16.44
N TYR A 629 -5.49 -7.88 -16.59
CA TYR A 629 -6.10 -8.09 -17.91
C TYR A 629 -5.59 -7.07 -18.94
N PRO A 630 -5.26 -7.47 -20.17
CA PRO A 630 -5.39 -8.82 -20.76
C PRO A 630 -4.14 -9.72 -20.60
N LEU A 631 -3.18 -9.36 -19.75
CA LEU A 631 -1.90 -10.02 -19.56
C LEU A 631 -1.90 -11.07 -18.43
N ASP A 632 -3.02 -11.24 -17.75
CA ASP A 632 -3.16 -12.03 -16.51
C ASP A 632 -3.13 -13.55 -16.70
N ARG A 633 -3.25 -14.05 -17.94
CA ARG A 633 -3.24 -15.47 -18.28
C ARG A 633 -2.06 -15.85 -19.15
N LYS A 634 -1.74 -17.14 -19.18
CA LYS A 634 -0.72 -17.70 -20.04
C LYS A 634 -0.97 -17.36 -21.52
N VAL A 635 0.08 -17.01 -22.23
CA VAL A 635 0.06 -16.67 -23.66
C VAL A 635 0.91 -17.69 -24.44
N PRO A 636 0.31 -18.81 -24.86
CA PRO A 636 1.04 -19.84 -25.60
C PRO A 636 1.48 -19.39 -26.99
N ASP A 637 0.77 -18.45 -27.59
CA ASP A 637 1.02 -17.91 -28.92
C ASP A 637 0.79 -16.40 -28.94
N GLU A 638 1.87 -15.63 -29.00
CA GLU A 638 1.83 -14.17 -29.01
C GLU A 638 1.12 -13.56 -30.23
N ARG A 639 0.96 -14.31 -31.32
CA ARG A 639 0.22 -13.86 -32.49
C ARG A 639 -1.22 -13.45 -32.16
N VAL A 640 -1.79 -14.03 -31.09
CA VAL A 640 -3.12 -13.61 -30.60
C VAL A 640 -3.15 -12.11 -30.32
N PHE A 641 -2.08 -11.54 -29.77
CA PHE A 641 -1.96 -10.11 -29.50
C PHE A 641 -1.48 -9.32 -30.72
N GLU A 642 -0.54 -9.84 -31.50
CA GLU A 642 -0.01 -9.17 -32.69
C GLU A 642 -1.07 -8.91 -33.77
N GLU A 643 -2.09 -9.76 -33.83
CA GLU A 643 -3.20 -9.65 -34.79
C GLU A 643 -4.33 -8.74 -34.30
N LEU A 644 -4.29 -8.22 -33.07
CA LEU A 644 -5.30 -7.31 -32.54
C LEU A 644 -5.10 -5.88 -33.04
N SER A 645 -6.15 -5.27 -33.57
CA SER A 645 -6.12 -3.85 -33.94
C SER A 645 -6.16 -2.92 -32.71
N ASN A 646 -6.70 -3.37 -31.61
CA ASN A 646 -6.86 -2.64 -30.35
C ASN A 646 -5.72 -2.89 -29.35
N PHE A 647 -4.61 -3.46 -29.80
CA PHE A 647 -3.40 -3.67 -29.00
C PHE A 647 -2.17 -3.17 -29.76
N LYS A 648 -1.25 -2.54 -29.03
CA LYS A 648 0.00 -2.02 -29.61
C LYS A 648 1.15 -2.20 -28.62
N ARG A 649 2.32 -2.65 -29.13
CA ARG A 649 3.58 -2.77 -28.40
C ARG A 649 4.64 -1.87 -29.04
N ILE A 650 5.33 -1.09 -28.24
CA ILE A 650 6.48 -0.30 -28.65
C ILE A 650 7.63 -0.50 -27.67
N GLN A 651 8.85 -0.24 -28.12
CA GLN A 651 10.03 -0.22 -27.23
C GLN A 651 10.29 1.20 -26.74
N VAL A 652 10.60 1.32 -25.45
CA VAL A 652 10.99 2.56 -24.79
C VAL A 652 12.23 2.34 -23.94
N LYS A 653 12.90 3.41 -23.51
CA LYS A 653 14.05 3.33 -22.62
C LYS A 653 13.84 4.22 -21.41
N VAL A 654 14.19 3.71 -20.25
CA VAL A 654 14.17 4.47 -18.99
C VAL A 654 15.60 4.79 -18.58
N PHE A 655 15.87 6.07 -18.43
CA PHE A 655 17.21 6.61 -18.12
C PHE A 655 17.30 7.07 -16.68
N ASN A 656 18.48 6.92 -16.10
CA ASN A 656 18.87 7.61 -14.88
C ASN A 656 20.30 8.13 -15.07
N HIS A 657 20.44 9.45 -15.19
CA HIS A 657 21.71 10.12 -15.45
C HIS A 657 22.47 10.51 -14.16
N GLY A 658 22.08 9.93 -13.03
CA GLY A 658 22.71 10.20 -11.74
C GLY A 658 22.42 11.59 -11.18
N VAL A 659 21.37 12.26 -11.66
CA VAL A 659 20.96 13.58 -11.15
C VAL A 659 20.37 13.41 -9.75
N HIS A 660 20.83 14.23 -8.82
CA HIS A 660 20.31 14.36 -7.47
C HIS A 660 19.96 15.82 -7.21
N ILE A 661 18.72 16.06 -6.74
CA ILE A 661 18.22 17.40 -6.42
C ILE A 661 18.23 17.55 -4.90
N GLU A 662 19.06 18.44 -4.40
CA GLU A 662 19.05 18.84 -2.99
C GLU A 662 18.03 19.97 -2.82
N HIS A 663 17.04 19.78 -1.96
CA HIS A 663 16.16 20.85 -1.53
C HIS A 663 16.84 21.66 -0.43
N SER A 664 17.12 22.93 -0.72
CA SER A 664 17.79 23.87 0.18
C SER A 664 16.88 24.31 1.34
#